data_016116bfa84750287bf7425f658552ab
#
_entry.id   016116bfa84750287bf7425f658552ab
#
_cell.length_a   1.000
_cell.length_b   1.000
_cell.length_c   1.000
_cell.angle_alpha   90.00
_cell.angle_beta   90.00
_cell.angle_gamma   90.00
#
_symmetry.space_group_name_H-M   'P 1'
#
loop_
_entity.id
_entity.type
_entity.pdbx_description
1 polymer ?
#
loop_
_entity_poly.entity_id
_entity_poly.type
_entity_poly.pdbx_seq_one_letter_code
_entity_poly.pdbx_strand_id
1 'polypeptide(L)'
;MKSEVEYSGLSESEVLASRERYGENILTPPARTPMWKLFLEKFSDPIIRILLVALLLSVAVAVYHIATGEAGMSALFEPAGIALAILLATVVGFLFEMSAAKKFDILNQVNDDLPVKVIRGGHMLEIPKREIVVGDIVMLNAGDEIPADGILLSAVSVQVNESSLTGEPMATKTTIEADFDKEATYPSNAVMNGSTMLGGYGVMQVTQVGDATEYGKVYTGSQIENNTQTPLDKQLNTLASFITKASYVIAAVIFIARTVIYLTEHPVIDWLLFGSYLLSTAMIAVTVIVVAVPEGLPMSVTLSLAMSMKRMLANNNLVRKMHACETMGAASVICTDKTGTLTQNQMRVHEAAFDYTPESGVENIIFESIAANSTAHLDKAAGSVKVLGNPTEGALLLWLADRGVDYAALRRHAEVIEQLTFSTERKYMATVVQSPLLNHRVLYVKGAPEYVMNFCSDRVTSSGNVPMTDSRPMLEEKLLQYQNQAMRTLGFAYALVEPDEVCFIAGHLAPHIKLTFLGITAIADPVRKEVPAAVSDCLNAGIKVKIVTGDTPATAREIARQISLWTPEDGDRNIITGPEFAALDDKTLLERIPDLKVIARARPMDKERLVRLLQSQDEVVAVTGDGTNDAPALNAAQVGLSMGDGTSVAKEASDITIIDNSFGSITKAVLWGRSLYRNIQKFILFQMTINVAACLIVLIGAFLGTESPLTVTQMLWVNLIMDTFAALALASLPPDERVMRDKPRHLNDNIVTRSMAGGIIGTGIAFVLLLFGLLQYFKHVDITSLAQFDLSLFFAHFFNFAPVPGGLTRYELTLFFSIFVFLQFWNMFNAKAFGNVQSAFDRLASCKGFLWVTLIILAGQILIVSLGGALFSVTPLQPMDWVYIFVATSSVLWIGEIYRLIRRWIA
;
A
#
# COMPACT_ATOMS: atom_id res chain seq x y z
N MET A 1 17.44 47.55 3.37
CA MET A 1 16.30 47.36 2.44
C MET A 1 16.86 47.30 1.04
N LYS A 2 17.11 46.10 0.49
CA LYS A 2 17.31 45.89 -0.94
C LYS A 2 15.91 45.70 -1.50
N SER A 3 15.59 46.42 -2.61
CA SER A 3 14.35 46.36 -3.36
C SER A 3 13.92 44.92 -3.55
N GLU A 4 12.66 44.61 -3.22
CA GLU A 4 11.97 43.40 -3.64
C GLU A 4 12.09 43.33 -5.18
N VAL A 5 12.79 42.33 -5.67
CA VAL A 5 12.83 42.07 -7.11
C VAL A 5 11.49 41.42 -7.43
N GLU A 6 10.59 42.17 -8.02
CA GLU A 6 9.28 41.69 -8.43
C GLU A 6 9.45 40.85 -9.71
N TYR A 7 9.37 39.51 -9.57
CA TYR A 7 9.44 38.60 -10.72
C TYR A 7 8.07 38.54 -11.41
N SER A 8 8.01 38.97 -12.68
CA SER A 8 6.77 38.94 -13.46
C SER A 8 6.41 37.53 -13.95
N GLY A 9 7.42 36.65 -14.16
CA GLY A 9 7.21 35.33 -14.76
C GLY A 9 6.64 35.37 -16.18
N LEU A 10 6.35 34.23 -16.77
CA LEU A 10 5.79 34.08 -18.10
C LEU A 10 4.30 34.47 -18.15
N SER A 11 3.86 35.07 -19.24
CA SER A 11 2.43 35.20 -19.57
C SER A 11 1.86 33.90 -20.14
N GLU A 12 0.53 33.74 -20.18
CA GLU A 12 -0.09 32.51 -20.73
C GLU A 12 0.31 32.25 -22.19
N SER A 13 0.47 33.28 -23.02
CA SER A 13 0.91 33.14 -24.39
C SER A 13 2.36 32.68 -24.53
N GLU A 14 3.24 33.13 -23.63
CA GLU A 14 4.63 32.69 -23.58
C GLU A 14 4.76 31.27 -23.07
N VAL A 15 3.91 30.83 -22.10
CA VAL A 15 3.84 29.46 -21.64
C VAL A 15 3.46 28.51 -22.78
N LEU A 16 2.47 28.85 -23.59
CA LEU A 16 2.06 28.06 -24.76
C LEU A 16 3.19 27.96 -25.79
N ALA A 17 3.83 29.08 -26.11
CA ALA A 17 4.94 29.12 -27.04
C ALA A 17 6.17 28.35 -26.56
N SER A 18 6.46 28.38 -25.24
CA SER A 18 7.54 27.59 -24.64
C SER A 18 7.22 26.09 -24.67
N ARG A 19 5.97 25.72 -24.40
CA ARG A 19 5.51 24.32 -24.47
C ARG A 19 5.59 23.73 -25.87
N GLU A 20 5.22 24.51 -26.90
CA GLU A 20 5.37 24.07 -28.31
C GLU A 20 6.84 23.91 -28.73
N ARG A 21 7.73 24.76 -28.21
CA ARG A 21 9.15 24.76 -28.61
C ARG A 21 10.00 23.74 -27.87
N TYR A 22 9.76 23.55 -26.58
CA TYR A 22 10.62 22.76 -25.68
C TYR A 22 9.95 21.50 -25.12
N GLY A 23 8.64 21.31 -25.34
CA GLY A 23 7.86 20.21 -24.84
C GLY A 23 7.36 20.41 -23.41
N GLU A 24 6.82 19.32 -22.84
CA GLU A 24 6.33 19.25 -21.46
C GLU A 24 7.42 18.70 -20.54
N ASN A 25 7.30 18.96 -19.23
CA ASN A 25 8.24 18.46 -18.24
C ASN A 25 7.89 17.00 -17.85
N ILE A 26 7.97 16.10 -18.85
CA ILE A 26 7.68 14.68 -18.72
C ILE A 26 8.89 13.90 -19.22
N LEU A 27 9.33 12.93 -18.43
CA LEU A 27 10.32 11.95 -18.87
C LEU A 27 9.64 10.95 -19.80
N THR A 28 10.22 10.72 -20.99
CA THR A 28 9.70 9.75 -21.94
C THR A 28 9.84 8.34 -21.35
N PRO A 29 8.73 7.63 -21.07
CA PRO A 29 8.83 6.27 -20.57
C PRO A 29 9.54 5.37 -21.58
N PRO A 30 10.21 4.30 -21.13
CA PRO A 30 10.89 3.36 -22.00
C PRO A 30 10.00 2.92 -23.16
N ALA A 31 10.59 2.82 -24.35
CA ALA A 31 9.87 2.39 -25.54
C ALA A 31 9.20 1.03 -25.24
N ARG A 32 7.86 1.03 -25.20
CA ARG A 32 7.11 -0.19 -24.93
C ARG A 32 7.45 -1.22 -25.99
N THR A 33 7.74 -2.44 -25.57
CA THR A 33 7.87 -3.57 -26.49
C THR A 33 6.60 -3.65 -27.33
N PRO A 34 6.72 -3.77 -28.68
CA PRO A 34 5.55 -3.85 -29.56
C PRO A 34 4.62 -4.98 -29.12
N MET A 35 3.31 -4.75 -29.14
CA MET A 35 2.32 -5.70 -28.66
C MET A 35 2.46 -7.10 -29.29
N TRP A 36 2.82 -7.18 -30.57
CA TRP A 36 3.06 -8.46 -31.26
C TRP A 36 4.26 -9.22 -30.71
N LYS A 37 5.31 -8.50 -30.23
CA LYS A 37 6.48 -9.13 -29.61
C LYS A 37 6.14 -9.69 -28.24
N LEU A 38 5.39 -8.94 -27.40
CA LEU A 38 4.86 -9.43 -26.11
C LEU A 38 3.96 -10.66 -26.31
N PHE A 39 3.15 -10.66 -27.36
CA PHE A 39 2.32 -11.81 -27.70
C PHE A 39 3.18 -13.03 -28.11
N LEU A 40 4.23 -12.83 -28.89
CA LEU A 40 5.15 -13.92 -29.28
C LEU A 40 5.99 -14.42 -28.10
N GLU A 41 6.34 -13.57 -27.16
CA GLU A 41 7.04 -13.97 -25.94
C GLU A 41 6.24 -14.98 -25.11
N LYS A 42 4.90 -14.98 -25.21
CA LYS A 42 4.06 -15.99 -24.57
C LYS A 42 4.35 -17.42 -25.07
N PHE A 43 4.77 -17.59 -26.29
CA PHE A 43 5.18 -18.90 -26.80
C PHE A 43 6.51 -19.40 -26.25
N SER A 44 7.22 -18.54 -25.51
CA SER A 44 8.41 -18.93 -24.75
C SER A 44 8.08 -19.52 -23.37
N ASP A 45 6.82 -19.44 -22.94
CA ASP A 45 6.35 -20.04 -21.70
C ASP A 45 6.56 -21.56 -21.72
N PRO A 46 7.15 -22.16 -20.68
CA PRO A 46 7.40 -23.61 -20.60
C PRO A 46 6.15 -24.45 -20.83
N ILE A 47 4.99 -23.99 -20.39
CA ILE A 47 3.72 -24.69 -20.50
C ILE A 47 3.21 -24.69 -21.94
N ILE A 48 3.24 -23.53 -22.59
CA ILE A 48 2.86 -23.42 -24.01
C ILE A 48 3.78 -24.27 -24.86
N ARG A 49 5.08 -24.37 -24.55
CA ARG A 49 6.01 -25.30 -25.25
C ARG A 49 5.61 -26.75 -25.05
N ILE A 50 5.21 -27.17 -23.86
CA ILE A 50 4.72 -28.54 -23.60
C ILE A 50 3.45 -28.80 -24.39
N LEU A 51 2.51 -27.85 -24.44
CA LEU A 51 1.30 -27.93 -25.23
C LEU A 51 1.59 -28.02 -26.75
N LEU A 52 2.59 -27.32 -27.25
CA LEU A 52 3.05 -27.43 -28.64
C LEU A 52 3.63 -28.83 -28.93
N VAL A 53 4.36 -29.42 -27.99
CA VAL A 53 4.83 -30.81 -28.07
C VAL A 53 3.63 -31.76 -28.07
N ALA A 54 2.64 -31.55 -27.20
CA ALA A 54 1.40 -32.33 -27.19
C ALA A 54 0.64 -32.22 -28.50
N LEU A 55 0.55 -31.04 -29.10
CA LEU A 55 -0.06 -30.82 -30.41
C LEU A 55 0.66 -31.62 -31.50
N LEU A 56 2.01 -31.56 -31.51
CA LEU A 56 2.79 -32.34 -32.50
C LEU A 56 2.58 -33.85 -32.34
N LEU A 57 2.56 -34.36 -31.10
CA LEU A 57 2.28 -35.77 -30.82
C LEU A 57 0.86 -36.16 -31.23
N SER A 58 -0.15 -35.34 -30.90
CA SER A 58 -1.55 -35.59 -31.29
C SER A 58 -1.72 -35.58 -32.81
N VAL A 59 -1.05 -34.66 -33.52
CA VAL A 59 -1.03 -34.68 -35.00
C VAL A 59 -0.39 -35.97 -35.53
N ALA A 60 0.73 -36.40 -34.94
CA ALA A 60 1.40 -37.63 -35.36
C ALA A 60 0.51 -38.88 -35.17
N VAL A 61 -0.19 -38.98 -34.02
CA VAL A 61 -1.15 -40.04 -33.75
C VAL A 61 -2.32 -39.99 -34.73
N ALA A 62 -2.90 -38.83 -34.98
CA ALA A 62 -4.00 -38.67 -35.93
C ALA A 62 -3.61 -39.05 -37.36
N VAL A 63 -2.44 -38.64 -37.85
CA VAL A 63 -1.90 -38.98 -39.15
C VAL A 63 -1.66 -40.49 -39.25
N TYR A 64 -1.13 -41.11 -38.21
CA TYR A 64 -0.94 -42.58 -38.16
C TYR A 64 -2.27 -43.34 -38.32
N HIS A 65 -3.31 -43.01 -37.52
CA HIS A 65 -4.61 -43.68 -37.60
C HIS A 65 -5.35 -43.44 -38.94
N ILE A 66 -5.14 -42.29 -39.57
CA ILE A 66 -5.65 -42.01 -40.90
C ILE A 66 -4.91 -42.86 -41.94
N ALA A 67 -3.56 -42.97 -41.85
CA ALA A 67 -2.73 -43.73 -42.77
C ALA A 67 -2.96 -45.25 -42.70
N THR A 68 -3.28 -45.79 -41.50
CA THR A 68 -3.61 -47.23 -41.29
C THR A 68 -5.07 -47.55 -41.65
N GLY A 69 -5.90 -46.52 -41.91
CA GLY A 69 -7.33 -46.74 -42.22
C GLY A 69 -8.19 -47.01 -40.97
N GLU A 70 -7.63 -46.91 -39.78
CA GLU A 70 -8.33 -47.14 -38.51
C GLU A 70 -9.28 -46.00 -38.14
N ALA A 71 -8.99 -44.78 -38.63
CA ALA A 71 -9.82 -43.61 -38.42
C ALA A 71 -9.92 -42.72 -39.66
N GLY A 72 -11.02 -41.98 -39.77
CA GLY A 72 -11.23 -40.99 -40.83
C GLY A 72 -10.65 -39.63 -40.47
N MET A 73 -10.96 -38.60 -41.29
CA MET A 73 -10.57 -37.19 -41.03
C MET A 73 -11.00 -36.66 -39.65
N SER A 74 -11.92 -37.35 -39.00
CA SER A 74 -12.36 -37.00 -37.61
C SER A 74 -11.23 -37.09 -36.56
N ALA A 75 -10.17 -37.87 -36.81
CA ALA A 75 -8.99 -37.94 -35.95
C ALA A 75 -8.26 -36.59 -35.82
N LEU A 76 -8.45 -35.65 -36.74
CA LEU A 76 -7.87 -34.31 -36.70
C LEU A 76 -8.60 -33.33 -35.73
N PHE A 77 -9.79 -33.70 -35.21
CA PHE A 77 -10.51 -32.81 -34.28
C PHE A 77 -9.81 -32.66 -32.96
N GLU A 78 -9.14 -33.67 -32.43
CA GLU A 78 -8.38 -33.60 -31.20
C GLU A 78 -7.16 -32.66 -31.32
N PRO A 79 -6.24 -32.80 -32.32
CA PRO A 79 -5.20 -31.81 -32.58
C PRO A 79 -5.74 -30.39 -32.78
N ALA A 80 -6.83 -30.20 -33.50
CA ALA A 80 -7.47 -28.93 -33.73
C ALA A 80 -7.99 -28.32 -32.42
N GLY A 81 -8.52 -29.16 -31.50
CA GLY A 81 -8.91 -28.76 -30.15
C GLY A 81 -7.75 -28.27 -29.32
N ILE A 82 -6.63 -29.00 -29.34
CA ILE A 82 -5.40 -28.58 -28.63
C ILE A 82 -4.88 -27.26 -29.22
N ALA A 83 -4.83 -27.09 -30.53
CA ALA A 83 -4.41 -25.86 -31.19
C ALA A 83 -5.30 -24.66 -30.82
N LEU A 84 -6.63 -24.85 -30.82
CA LEU A 84 -7.58 -23.84 -30.40
C LEU A 84 -7.40 -23.47 -28.93
N ALA A 85 -7.18 -24.44 -28.07
CA ALA A 85 -6.95 -24.23 -26.67
C ALA A 85 -5.65 -23.46 -26.39
N ILE A 86 -4.55 -23.77 -27.09
CA ILE A 86 -3.30 -22.99 -27.03
C ILE A 86 -3.55 -21.56 -27.46
N LEU A 87 -4.29 -21.33 -28.54
CA LEU A 87 -4.61 -19.98 -29.01
C LEU A 87 -5.44 -19.21 -27.97
N LEU A 88 -6.48 -19.84 -27.42
CA LEU A 88 -7.31 -19.22 -26.37
C LEU A 88 -6.49 -18.91 -25.11
N ALA A 89 -5.64 -19.85 -24.67
CA ALA A 89 -4.73 -19.68 -23.56
C ALA A 89 -3.85 -18.44 -23.74
N THR A 90 -3.18 -18.38 -24.89
CA THR A 90 -2.26 -17.30 -25.21
C THR A 90 -2.98 -15.96 -25.31
N VAL A 91 -4.15 -15.91 -25.97
CA VAL A 91 -4.93 -14.68 -26.13
C VAL A 91 -5.51 -14.21 -24.80
N VAL A 92 -6.12 -15.11 -24.03
CA VAL A 92 -6.71 -14.75 -22.71
C VAL A 92 -5.61 -14.28 -21.76
N GLY A 93 -4.51 -15.01 -21.64
CA GLY A 93 -3.36 -14.63 -20.83
C GLY A 93 -2.79 -13.26 -21.21
N PHE A 94 -2.60 -13.02 -22.52
CA PHE A 94 -2.15 -11.74 -23.05
C PHE A 94 -3.10 -10.57 -22.73
N LEU A 95 -4.41 -10.75 -22.92
CA LEU A 95 -5.42 -9.73 -22.64
C LEU A 95 -5.48 -9.36 -21.15
N PHE A 96 -5.37 -10.37 -20.27
CA PHE A 96 -5.35 -10.11 -18.82
C PHE A 96 -4.10 -9.36 -18.39
N GLU A 97 -2.92 -9.74 -18.88
CA GLU A 97 -1.66 -9.06 -18.56
C GLU A 97 -1.65 -7.62 -19.05
N MET A 98 -2.13 -7.41 -20.28
CA MET A 98 -2.31 -6.05 -20.83
C MET A 98 -3.29 -5.21 -20.00
N SER A 99 -4.39 -5.82 -19.54
CA SER A 99 -5.36 -5.13 -18.67
C SER A 99 -4.77 -4.77 -17.30
N ALA A 100 -3.94 -5.64 -16.73
CA ALA A 100 -3.24 -5.39 -15.48
C ALA A 100 -2.19 -4.27 -15.63
N ALA A 101 -1.37 -4.33 -16.69
CA ALA A 101 -0.37 -3.30 -17.00
C ALA A 101 -1.02 -1.93 -17.22
N LYS A 102 -2.12 -1.87 -17.98
CA LYS A 102 -2.85 -0.60 -18.20
C LYS A 102 -3.41 -0.01 -16.91
N LYS A 103 -3.91 -0.83 -15.99
CA LYS A 103 -4.38 -0.35 -14.68
C LYS A 103 -3.23 0.20 -13.82
N PHE A 104 -2.07 -0.42 -13.90
CA PHE A 104 -0.87 0.02 -13.19
C PHE A 104 -0.37 1.38 -13.74
N ASP A 105 -0.34 1.55 -15.07
CA ASP A 105 0.07 2.80 -15.72
C ASP A 105 -0.81 4.00 -15.30
N ILE A 106 -2.13 3.77 -15.23
CA ILE A 106 -3.07 4.83 -14.80
C ILE A 106 -2.80 5.24 -13.33
N LEU A 107 -2.45 4.29 -12.46
CA LEU A 107 -2.14 4.58 -11.06
C LEU A 107 -0.80 5.32 -10.92
N ASN A 108 0.19 5.02 -11.77
CA ASN A 108 1.48 5.71 -11.75
C ASN A 108 1.37 7.16 -12.26
N GLN A 109 0.51 7.45 -13.23
CA GLN A 109 0.28 8.82 -13.70
C GLN A 109 -0.21 9.78 -12.61
N VAL A 110 -0.91 9.28 -11.59
CA VAL A 110 -1.34 10.07 -10.43
C VAL A 110 -0.15 10.51 -9.56
N ASN A 111 0.98 9.79 -9.62
CA ASN A 111 2.18 10.12 -8.86
C ASN A 111 2.96 11.32 -9.43
N ASP A 112 2.83 11.62 -10.74
CA ASP A 112 3.61 12.66 -11.41
C ASP A 112 2.99 14.06 -11.26
N ASP A 113 1.82 14.17 -10.61
CA ASP A 113 1.09 15.43 -10.42
C ASP A 113 1.43 16.15 -9.10
N LEU A 114 2.71 16.11 -8.67
CA LEU A 114 3.16 16.90 -7.51
C LEU A 114 3.00 18.40 -7.79
N PRO A 115 2.34 19.18 -6.90
CA PRO A 115 2.16 20.60 -7.10
C PRO A 115 3.49 21.35 -6.88
N VAL A 116 3.82 22.23 -7.80
CA VAL A 116 5.02 23.10 -7.76
C VAL A 116 4.60 24.56 -7.76
N LYS A 117 5.24 25.38 -6.94
CA LYS A 117 4.98 26.81 -6.84
C LYS A 117 5.75 27.57 -7.92
N VAL A 118 5.02 28.21 -8.82
CA VAL A 118 5.58 29.00 -9.90
C VAL A 118 5.04 30.42 -9.87
N ILE A 119 5.80 31.37 -10.44
CA ILE A 119 5.37 32.74 -10.64
C ILE A 119 5.09 32.91 -12.14
N ARG A 120 3.85 33.20 -12.49
CA ARG A 120 3.41 33.52 -13.86
C ARG A 120 2.52 34.78 -13.83
N GLY A 121 2.77 35.71 -14.76
CA GLY A 121 2.00 36.96 -14.85
C GLY A 121 2.00 37.77 -13.56
N GLY A 122 3.08 37.75 -12.77
CA GLY A 122 3.20 38.43 -11.47
C GLY A 122 2.45 37.76 -10.29
N HIS A 123 1.83 36.61 -10.52
CA HIS A 123 1.10 35.90 -9.49
C HIS A 123 1.75 34.55 -9.18
N MET A 124 1.74 34.17 -7.90
CA MET A 124 2.16 32.84 -7.47
C MET A 124 1.02 31.84 -7.72
N LEU A 125 1.33 30.75 -8.45
CA LEU A 125 0.41 29.67 -8.79
C LEU A 125 1.01 28.34 -8.34
N GLU A 126 0.17 27.40 -7.95
CA GLU A 126 0.56 26.00 -7.78
C GLU A 126 0.11 25.21 -9.02
N ILE A 127 1.07 24.63 -9.75
CA ILE A 127 0.80 23.85 -10.97
C ILE A 127 1.41 22.44 -10.84
N PRO A 128 0.87 21.43 -11.54
CA PRO A 128 1.50 20.12 -11.61
C PRO A 128 2.92 20.19 -12.17
N LYS A 129 3.86 19.37 -11.65
CA LYS A 129 5.26 19.30 -12.12
C LYS A 129 5.36 19.16 -13.65
N ARG A 130 4.47 18.37 -14.26
CA ARG A 130 4.43 18.15 -15.73
C ARG A 130 4.13 19.42 -16.55
N GLU A 131 3.47 20.42 -15.96
CA GLU A 131 3.06 21.66 -16.65
C GLU A 131 4.12 22.76 -16.64
N ILE A 132 5.26 22.50 -16.00
CA ILE A 132 6.41 23.41 -15.98
C ILE A 132 7.00 23.49 -17.40
N VAL A 133 7.34 24.71 -17.80
CA VAL A 133 7.97 24.97 -19.10
C VAL A 133 9.28 25.77 -18.95
N VAL A 134 10.12 25.71 -19.98
CA VAL A 134 11.35 26.50 -20.00
C VAL A 134 11.02 28.01 -19.90
N GLY A 135 11.69 28.69 -18.98
CA GLY A 135 11.47 30.11 -18.66
C GLY A 135 10.58 30.36 -17.45
N ASP A 136 9.89 29.36 -16.92
CA ASP A 136 9.13 29.48 -15.67
C ASP A 136 10.03 29.87 -14.50
N ILE A 137 9.48 30.68 -13.59
CA ILE A 137 10.12 31.03 -12.33
C ILE A 137 9.54 30.18 -11.20
N VAL A 138 10.38 29.31 -10.63
CA VAL A 138 9.99 28.35 -9.58
C VAL A 138 10.55 28.80 -8.24
N MET A 139 9.73 28.73 -7.19
CA MET A 139 10.14 28.95 -5.81
C MET A 139 10.52 27.62 -5.15
N LEU A 140 11.71 27.57 -4.55
CA LEU A 140 12.28 26.40 -3.92
C LEU A 140 12.44 26.65 -2.42
N ASN A 141 11.91 25.76 -1.60
CA ASN A 141 12.07 25.75 -0.16
C ASN A 141 12.82 24.49 0.31
N ALA A 142 13.33 24.52 1.52
CA ALA A 142 13.92 23.34 2.13
C ALA A 142 12.90 22.16 2.13
N GLY A 143 13.33 21.01 1.63
CA GLY A 143 12.50 19.81 1.48
C GLY A 143 11.81 19.67 0.12
N ASP A 144 11.88 20.68 -0.77
CA ASP A 144 11.34 20.57 -2.12
C ASP A 144 12.30 19.79 -3.04
N GLU A 145 11.74 18.97 -3.92
CA GLU A 145 12.45 18.43 -5.08
C GLU A 145 12.58 19.50 -6.15
N ILE A 146 13.75 19.59 -6.79
CA ILE A 146 13.98 20.47 -7.92
C ILE A 146 13.29 19.87 -9.14
N PRO A 147 12.25 20.52 -9.67
CA PRO A 147 11.34 19.88 -10.63
C PRO A 147 11.86 19.85 -12.08
N ALA A 148 12.85 20.67 -12.40
CA ALA A 148 13.46 20.83 -13.72
C ALA A 148 14.87 21.41 -13.56
N ASP A 149 15.71 21.39 -14.61
CA ASP A 149 17.00 22.06 -14.55
C ASP A 149 16.83 23.58 -14.68
N GLY A 150 17.55 24.32 -13.86
CA GLY A 150 17.42 25.78 -13.84
C GLY A 150 18.62 26.50 -13.25
N ILE A 151 18.55 27.82 -13.39
CA ILE A 151 19.54 28.73 -12.82
C ILE A 151 18.89 29.54 -11.70
N LEU A 152 19.57 29.64 -10.55
CA LEU A 152 19.14 30.43 -9.42
C LEU A 152 19.20 31.93 -9.75
N LEU A 153 18.07 32.61 -9.61
CA LEU A 153 17.95 34.07 -9.66
C LEU A 153 18.20 34.70 -8.30
N SER A 154 17.84 33.98 -7.23
CA SER A 154 18.06 34.37 -5.84
C SER A 154 18.36 33.12 -5.00
N ALA A 155 19.32 33.21 -4.09
CA ALA A 155 19.71 32.13 -3.21
C ALA A 155 19.98 32.69 -1.81
N VAL A 156 19.36 32.10 -0.78
CA VAL A 156 19.59 32.41 0.63
C VAL A 156 19.94 31.11 1.35
N SER A 157 21.22 30.92 1.62
CA SER A 157 21.75 29.72 2.31
C SER A 157 21.28 28.40 1.66
N VAL A 158 21.25 28.34 0.31
CA VAL A 158 20.77 27.18 -0.44
C VAL A 158 21.77 26.04 -0.34
N GLN A 159 21.29 24.91 0.16
CA GLN A 159 22.00 23.62 0.18
C GLN A 159 21.17 22.59 -0.57
N VAL A 160 21.79 21.84 -1.46
CA VAL A 160 21.14 20.86 -2.35
C VAL A 160 21.82 19.51 -2.20
N ASN A 161 21.02 18.45 -2.17
CA ASN A 161 21.50 17.09 -2.30
C ASN A 161 21.52 16.71 -3.79
N GLU A 162 22.70 16.57 -4.35
CA GLU A 162 22.93 16.16 -5.74
C GLU A 162 23.41 14.71 -5.87
N SER A 163 23.27 13.89 -4.80
CA SER A 163 23.82 12.52 -4.79
C SER A 163 23.24 11.61 -5.87
N SER A 164 22.02 11.90 -6.34
CA SER A 164 21.39 11.18 -7.47
C SER A 164 22.10 11.38 -8.81
N LEU A 165 22.82 12.48 -8.97
CA LEU A 165 23.52 12.85 -10.22
C LEU A 165 25.05 12.81 -10.08
N THR A 166 25.59 13.29 -8.96
CA THR A 166 27.04 13.45 -8.75
C THR A 166 27.61 12.47 -7.73
N GLY A 167 26.74 11.86 -6.89
CA GLY A 167 27.17 11.09 -5.71
C GLY A 167 27.47 11.96 -4.49
N GLU A 168 27.40 13.28 -4.59
CA GLU A 168 27.68 14.22 -3.49
C GLU A 168 26.41 14.51 -2.68
N PRO A 169 26.41 14.24 -1.37
CA PRO A 169 25.20 14.37 -0.56
C PRO A 169 24.86 15.83 -0.20
N MET A 170 25.77 16.78 -0.39
CA MET A 170 25.55 18.18 -0.08
C MET A 170 26.40 19.11 -0.94
N ALA A 171 25.73 19.94 -1.75
CA ALA A 171 26.32 21.02 -2.53
C ALA A 171 25.74 22.38 -2.07
N THR A 172 26.60 23.36 -1.80
CA THR A 172 26.16 24.72 -1.49
C THR A 172 25.99 25.49 -2.80
N LYS A 173 24.81 26.09 -2.98
CA LYS A 173 24.49 26.87 -4.17
C LYS A 173 24.38 28.37 -3.83
N THR A 174 24.88 29.20 -4.71
CA THR A 174 24.92 30.67 -4.53
C THR A 174 24.77 31.39 -5.86
N THR A 175 24.26 32.61 -5.83
CA THR A 175 24.21 33.51 -6.99
C THR A 175 25.36 34.52 -7.00
N ILE A 176 26.25 34.50 -6.00
CA ILE A 176 27.39 35.41 -5.88
C ILE A 176 28.57 34.77 -6.60
N GLU A 177 28.99 35.33 -7.72
CA GLU A 177 30.09 34.78 -8.57
C GLU A 177 31.44 34.64 -7.82
N ALA A 178 31.69 35.48 -6.83
CA ALA A 178 32.90 35.39 -6.01
C ALA A 178 32.97 34.11 -5.14
N ASP A 179 31.82 33.53 -4.84
CA ASP A 179 31.67 32.35 -3.98
C ASP A 179 31.44 31.06 -4.77
N PHE A 180 31.63 31.11 -6.14
CA PHE A 180 31.46 29.92 -6.99
C PHE A 180 32.56 28.91 -6.76
N ASP A 181 32.15 27.68 -6.45
CA ASP A 181 33.07 26.54 -6.40
C ASP A 181 33.47 26.14 -7.82
N LYS A 182 34.75 26.23 -8.13
CA LYS A 182 35.32 25.91 -9.46
C LYS A 182 35.55 24.43 -9.67
N GLU A 183 35.51 23.63 -8.59
CA GLU A 183 35.68 22.17 -8.61
C GLU A 183 34.33 21.43 -8.62
N ALA A 184 33.22 22.13 -8.39
CA ALA A 184 31.89 21.53 -8.40
C ALA A 184 31.51 20.93 -9.77
N THR A 185 30.89 19.78 -9.81
CA THR A 185 30.44 19.10 -11.02
C THR A 185 29.45 19.95 -11.83
N TYR A 186 28.56 20.65 -11.14
CA TYR A 186 27.63 21.60 -11.74
C TYR A 186 27.86 23.01 -11.20
N PRO A 187 27.65 24.04 -12.02
CA PRO A 187 27.85 25.43 -11.59
C PRO A 187 27.15 25.76 -10.29
N SER A 188 27.76 26.57 -9.42
CA SER A 188 27.23 26.92 -8.09
C SER A 188 25.90 27.67 -8.14
N ASN A 189 25.53 28.26 -9.27
CA ASN A 189 24.24 28.91 -9.49
C ASN A 189 23.22 28.02 -10.24
N ALA A 190 23.59 26.80 -10.63
CA ALA A 190 22.69 25.88 -11.31
C ALA A 190 22.11 24.84 -10.34
N VAL A 191 20.85 24.49 -10.53
CA VAL A 191 20.14 23.43 -9.81
C VAL A 191 19.53 22.45 -10.81
N MET A 192 19.63 21.16 -10.50
CA MET A 192 19.32 20.08 -11.42
C MET A 192 18.08 19.32 -11.01
N ASN A 193 17.29 18.88 -12.00
CA ASN A 193 16.13 18.02 -11.80
C ASN A 193 16.49 16.74 -11.03
N GLY A 194 15.64 16.31 -10.10
CA GLY A 194 15.85 15.12 -9.28
C GLY A 194 16.84 15.32 -8.13
N SER A 195 17.36 16.52 -7.93
CA SER A 195 18.07 16.95 -6.73
C SER A 195 17.09 17.50 -5.71
N THR A 196 17.51 17.56 -4.44
CA THR A 196 16.62 17.99 -3.35
C THR A 196 17.19 19.15 -2.56
N MET A 197 16.37 20.12 -2.24
CA MET A 197 16.70 21.23 -1.33
C MET A 197 16.86 20.74 0.11
N LEU A 198 18.06 20.75 0.67
CA LEU A 198 18.32 20.39 2.08
C LEU A 198 18.08 21.56 3.03
N GLY A 199 18.32 22.78 2.57
CA GLY A 199 18.17 23.97 3.37
C GLY A 199 18.16 25.25 2.55
N GLY A 200 17.71 26.33 3.17
CA GLY A 200 17.64 27.65 2.54
C GLY A 200 16.37 27.88 1.71
N TYR A 201 16.41 28.95 0.94
CA TYR A 201 15.35 29.41 0.05
C TYR A 201 15.98 29.87 -1.27
N GLY A 202 15.38 29.46 -2.38
CA GLY A 202 15.86 29.85 -3.70
C GLY A 202 14.71 30.20 -4.65
N VAL A 203 14.98 31.05 -5.61
CA VAL A 203 14.14 31.30 -6.78
C VAL A 203 14.95 30.93 -8.00
N MET A 204 14.45 30.01 -8.81
CA MET A 204 15.12 29.56 -10.03
C MET A 204 14.31 29.90 -11.28
N GLN A 205 15.02 30.10 -12.40
CA GLN A 205 14.44 30.10 -13.74
C GLN A 205 14.72 28.77 -14.41
N VAL A 206 13.69 28.10 -14.93
CA VAL A 206 13.78 26.83 -15.64
C VAL A 206 14.50 27.01 -16.97
N THR A 207 15.52 26.18 -17.21
CA THR A 207 16.32 26.20 -18.46
C THR A 207 16.09 24.96 -19.32
N GLN A 208 15.82 23.80 -18.72
CA GLN A 208 15.55 22.53 -19.42
C GLN A 208 14.44 21.76 -18.70
N VAL A 209 13.64 21.03 -19.49
CA VAL A 209 12.51 20.23 -19.01
C VAL A 209 12.54 18.80 -19.57
N GLY A 210 11.93 17.85 -18.90
CA GLY A 210 11.76 16.46 -19.34
C GLY A 210 13.06 15.76 -19.70
N ASP A 211 13.11 15.10 -20.84
CA ASP A 211 14.28 14.32 -21.33
C ASP A 211 15.52 15.17 -21.58
N ALA A 212 15.36 16.47 -21.76
CA ALA A 212 16.48 17.38 -21.97
C ALA A 212 17.26 17.68 -20.68
N THR A 213 16.69 17.45 -19.50
CA THR A 213 17.36 17.64 -18.20
C THR A 213 18.53 16.66 -18.03
N GLU A 214 19.47 16.99 -17.15
CA GLU A 214 20.59 16.08 -16.83
C GLU A 214 20.07 14.75 -16.27
N TYR A 215 19.05 14.78 -15.40
CA TYR A 215 18.39 13.59 -14.91
C TYR A 215 17.70 12.80 -16.03
N GLY A 216 17.04 13.47 -16.99
CA GLY A 216 16.42 12.84 -18.15
C GLY A 216 17.43 12.09 -19.04
N LYS A 217 18.62 12.66 -19.24
CA LYS A 217 19.72 12.01 -20.00
C LYS A 217 20.23 10.74 -19.30
N VAL A 218 20.37 10.78 -17.96
CA VAL A 218 20.75 9.60 -17.15
C VAL A 218 19.63 8.56 -17.16
N TYR A 219 18.37 8.98 -17.02
CA TYR A 219 17.21 8.11 -17.03
C TYR A 219 17.06 7.33 -18.33
N THR A 220 17.23 8.01 -19.49
CA THR A 220 17.20 7.34 -20.81
C THR A 220 18.37 6.36 -21.01
N GLY A 221 19.54 6.63 -20.39
CA GLY A 221 20.72 5.77 -20.46
C GLY A 221 20.72 4.56 -19.51
N SER A 222 19.95 4.63 -18.41
CA SER A 222 19.99 3.65 -17.31
C SER A 222 18.71 2.79 -17.21
N GLN A 223 17.92 2.63 -18.28
CA GLN A 223 16.70 1.83 -18.32
C GLN A 223 16.97 0.32 -18.04
N ILE A 224 17.42 0.02 -16.83
CA ILE A 224 17.44 -1.35 -16.29
C ILE A 224 16.07 -1.55 -15.64
N GLU A 225 15.30 -2.48 -16.20
CA GLU A 225 14.07 -2.95 -15.56
C GLU A 225 14.38 -3.45 -14.15
N ASN A 226 14.02 -2.66 -13.15
CA ASN A 226 14.06 -3.09 -11.74
C ASN A 226 12.91 -4.07 -11.48
N ASN A 227 13.01 -5.29 -12.03
CA ASN A 227 12.13 -6.41 -11.71
C ASN A 227 12.50 -7.01 -10.33
N THR A 228 12.36 -6.25 -9.28
CA THR A 228 12.48 -6.79 -7.91
C THR A 228 11.26 -7.65 -7.61
N GLN A 229 11.47 -8.98 -7.61
CA GLN A 229 10.44 -9.96 -7.26
C GLN A 229 9.98 -9.75 -5.80
N THR A 230 8.67 -9.73 -5.58
CA THR A 230 8.11 -9.64 -4.24
C THR A 230 8.38 -10.92 -3.43
N PRO A 231 8.35 -10.89 -2.08
CA PRO A 231 8.44 -12.09 -1.26
C PRO A 231 7.38 -13.13 -1.65
N LEU A 232 6.17 -12.68 -1.97
CA LEU A 232 5.07 -13.53 -2.44
C LEU A 232 5.41 -14.18 -3.78
N ASP A 233 5.96 -13.44 -4.75
CA ASP A 233 6.35 -13.99 -6.06
C ASP A 233 7.40 -15.08 -5.90
N LYS A 234 8.37 -14.89 -5.00
CA LYS A 234 9.39 -15.92 -4.71
C LYS A 234 8.77 -17.19 -4.15
N GLN A 235 7.84 -17.07 -3.19
CA GLN A 235 7.14 -18.22 -2.61
C GLN A 235 6.28 -18.94 -3.65
N LEU A 236 5.58 -18.20 -4.49
CA LEU A 236 4.74 -18.76 -5.56
C LEU A 236 5.57 -19.44 -6.64
N ASN A 237 6.68 -18.85 -7.06
CA ASN A 237 7.62 -19.45 -8.01
C ASN A 237 8.23 -20.74 -7.44
N THR A 238 8.53 -20.78 -6.15
CA THR A 238 9.01 -22.00 -5.46
C THR A 238 7.94 -23.07 -5.44
N LEU A 239 6.69 -22.74 -5.13
CA LEU A 239 5.55 -23.66 -5.16
C LEU A 239 5.30 -24.19 -6.57
N ALA A 240 5.25 -23.31 -7.57
CA ALA A 240 5.06 -23.70 -8.97
C ALA A 240 6.19 -24.63 -9.46
N SER A 241 7.45 -24.32 -9.13
CA SER A 241 8.61 -25.18 -9.45
C SER A 241 8.52 -26.56 -8.79
N PHE A 242 8.09 -26.62 -7.53
CA PHE A 242 7.87 -27.89 -6.83
C PHE A 242 6.80 -28.74 -7.52
N ILE A 243 5.66 -28.15 -7.87
CA ILE A 243 4.55 -28.83 -8.55
C ILE A 243 4.99 -29.33 -9.93
N THR A 244 5.68 -28.48 -10.70
CA THR A 244 6.20 -28.85 -12.03
C THR A 244 7.20 -30.00 -11.95
N LYS A 245 8.11 -30.01 -11.00
CA LYS A 245 9.03 -31.14 -10.78
C LYS A 245 8.28 -32.42 -10.38
N ALA A 246 7.29 -32.33 -9.51
CA ALA A 246 6.47 -33.46 -9.12
C ALA A 246 5.68 -34.03 -10.32
N SER A 247 5.13 -33.18 -11.18
CA SER A 247 4.42 -33.61 -12.39
C SER A 247 5.32 -34.34 -13.38
N TYR A 248 6.57 -33.88 -13.57
CA TYR A 248 7.54 -34.59 -14.40
C TYR A 248 7.87 -35.98 -13.85
N VAL A 249 8.01 -36.12 -12.54
CA VAL A 249 8.25 -37.42 -11.90
C VAL A 249 7.05 -38.35 -12.13
N ILE A 250 5.82 -37.86 -11.91
CA ILE A 250 4.59 -38.64 -12.13
C ILE A 250 4.48 -39.06 -13.60
N ALA A 251 4.71 -38.14 -14.53
CA ALA A 251 4.67 -38.42 -15.98
C ALA A 251 5.70 -39.50 -16.39
N ALA A 252 6.92 -39.41 -15.84
CA ALA A 252 7.95 -40.40 -16.08
C ALA A 252 7.56 -41.79 -15.50
N VAL A 253 7.00 -41.83 -14.30
CA VAL A 253 6.50 -43.07 -13.68
C VAL A 253 5.41 -43.71 -14.54
N ILE A 254 4.44 -42.92 -15.04
CA ILE A 254 3.39 -43.42 -15.95
C ILE A 254 4.00 -44.00 -17.22
N PHE A 255 4.91 -43.24 -17.85
CA PHE A 255 5.51 -43.65 -19.12
C PHE A 255 6.31 -44.95 -18.98
N ILE A 256 7.15 -45.06 -17.95
CA ILE A 256 7.95 -46.27 -17.68
C ILE A 256 7.05 -47.44 -17.30
N ALA A 257 6.11 -47.27 -16.37
CA ALA A 257 5.24 -48.34 -15.88
C ALA A 257 4.36 -48.93 -17.01
N ARG A 258 3.71 -48.08 -17.81
CA ARG A 258 2.91 -48.53 -18.95
C ARG A 258 3.76 -49.24 -20.01
N THR A 259 4.96 -48.71 -20.30
CA THR A 259 5.89 -49.38 -21.20
C THR A 259 6.27 -50.77 -20.70
N VAL A 260 6.59 -50.90 -19.39
CA VAL A 260 6.92 -52.21 -18.78
C VAL A 260 5.69 -53.15 -18.84
N ILE A 261 4.47 -52.68 -18.52
CA ILE A 261 3.25 -53.49 -18.60
C ILE A 261 3.06 -54.03 -20.01
N TYR A 262 3.16 -53.16 -21.04
CA TYR A 262 3.01 -53.58 -22.44
C TYR A 262 4.03 -54.67 -22.82
N LEU A 263 5.30 -54.48 -22.47
CA LEU A 263 6.38 -55.45 -22.73
C LEU A 263 6.20 -56.80 -22.02
N THR A 264 5.54 -56.82 -20.86
CA THR A 264 5.25 -58.04 -20.12
C THR A 264 4.05 -58.80 -20.68
N GLU A 265 3.04 -58.08 -21.18
CA GLU A 265 1.81 -58.66 -21.74
C GLU A 265 2.00 -59.15 -23.19
N HIS A 266 2.97 -58.56 -23.94
CA HIS A 266 3.22 -58.87 -25.37
C HIS A 266 4.67 -59.40 -25.58
N PRO A 267 4.88 -60.71 -25.39
CA PRO A 267 6.23 -61.29 -25.49
C PRO A 267 6.82 -61.19 -26.91
N VAL A 268 5.95 -61.09 -27.95
CA VAL A 268 6.32 -60.81 -29.34
C VAL A 268 5.94 -59.35 -29.68
N ILE A 269 6.93 -58.52 -29.93
CA ILE A 269 6.73 -57.10 -30.14
C ILE A 269 6.36 -56.83 -31.62
N ASP A 270 5.13 -56.39 -31.83
CA ASP A 270 4.77 -55.67 -33.08
C ASP A 270 5.20 -54.20 -32.93
N TRP A 271 6.25 -53.83 -33.64
CA TRP A 271 6.86 -52.50 -33.55
C TRP A 271 5.87 -51.38 -33.93
N LEU A 272 4.88 -51.63 -34.78
CA LEU A 272 3.90 -50.66 -35.23
C LEU A 272 2.89 -50.39 -34.11
N LEU A 273 2.33 -51.42 -33.49
CA LEU A 273 1.42 -51.35 -32.34
C LEU A 273 2.15 -50.82 -31.11
N PHE A 274 3.39 -51.21 -30.90
CA PHE A 274 4.20 -50.67 -29.82
C PHE A 274 4.46 -49.16 -29.97
N GLY A 275 4.73 -48.67 -31.19
CA GLY A 275 4.89 -47.25 -31.50
C GLY A 275 3.62 -46.45 -31.19
N SER A 276 2.44 -46.99 -31.62
CA SER A 276 1.14 -46.33 -31.29
C SER A 276 0.87 -46.28 -29.79
N TYR A 277 1.16 -47.39 -29.07
CA TYR A 277 1.01 -47.45 -27.62
C TYR A 277 1.92 -46.47 -26.87
N LEU A 278 3.19 -46.33 -27.32
CA LEU A 278 4.12 -45.33 -26.76
C LEU A 278 3.65 -43.90 -26.99
N LEU A 279 3.14 -43.60 -28.17
CA LEU A 279 2.57 -42.28 -28.49
C LEU A 279 1.37 -41.96 -27.61
N SER A 280 0.42 -42.94 -27.46
CA SER A 280 -0.72 -42.76 -26.54
C SER A 280 -0.29 -42.60 -25.09
N THR A 281 0.72 -43.38 -24.66
CA THR A 281 1.29 -43.22 -23.30
C THR A 281 1.96 -41.85 -23.08
N ALA A 282 2.68 -41.35 -24.11
CA ALA A 282 3.25 -40.00 -24.07
C ALA A 282 2.16 -38.93 -23.98
N MET A 283 1.03 -39.07 -24.66
CA MET A 283 -0.11 -38.16 -24.55
C MET A 283 -0.68 -38.11 -23.14
N ILE A 284 -0.82 -39.27 -22.47
CA ILE A 284 -1.26 -39.33 -21.06
C ILE A 284 -0.24 -38.64 -20.14
N ALA A 285 1.05 -38.88 -20.34
CA ALA A 285 2.12 -38.24 -19.55
C ALA A 285 2.11 -36.71 -19.74
N VAL A 286 1.92 -36.22 -20.96
CA VAL A 286 1.76 -34.78 -21.24
C VAL A 286 0.48 -34.23 -20.60
N THR A 287 -0.62 -34.98 -20.64
CA THR A 287 -1.87 -34.57 -19.96
C THR A 287 -1.64 -34.32 -18.47
N VAL A 288 -0.92 -35.22 -17.79
CA VAL A 288 -0.59 -35.04 -16.33
C VAL A 288 0.25 -33.80 -16.09
N ILE A 289 1.23 -33.53 -16.96
CA ILE A 289 2.05 -32.32 -16.83
C ILE A 289 1.19 -31.05 -16.98
N VAL A 290 0.35 -31.00 -18.00
CA VAL A 290 -0.55 -29.87 -18.26
C VAL A 290 -1.54 -29.64 -17.12
N VAL A 291 -2.10 -30.75 -16.60
CA VAL A 291 -3.04 -30.71 -15.45
C VAL A 291 -2.40 -30.18 -14.18
N ALA A 292 -1.14 -30.56 -13.94
CA ALA A 292 -0.47 -30.23 -12.67
C ALA A 292 -0.06 -28.75 -12.58
N VAL A 293 0.23 -28.09 -13.71
CA VAL A 293 0.82 -26.75 -13.68
C VAL A 293 -0.25 -25.68 -13.46
N PRO A 294 -0.11 -24.84 -12.40
CA PRO A 294 -1.11 -23.83 -12.07
C PRO A 294 -0.91 -22.54 -12.90
N GLU A 295 -1.42 -22.52 -14.14
CA GLU A 295 -1.29 -21.38 -15.07
C GLU A 295 -1.91 -20.09 -14.55
N GLY A 296 -3.02 -20.17 -13.82
CA GLY A 296 -3.72 -19.01 -13.26
C GLY A 296 -3.02 -18.33 -12.08
N LEU A 297 -1.98 -18.94 -11.48
CA LEU A 297 -1.41 -18.48 -10.22
C LEU A 297 -0.67 -17.13 -10.34
N PRO A 298 0.30 -16.93 -11.24
CA PRO A 298 0.99 -15.64 -11.36
C PRO A 298 0.03 -14.50 -11.75
N MET A 299 -0.89 -14.79 -12.66
CA MET A 299 -1.88 -13.84 -13.15
C MET A 299 -2.87 -13.42 -12.05
N SER A 300 -3.31 -14.37 -11.21
CA SER A 300 -4.22 -14.07 -10.09
C SER A 300 -3.60 -13.13 -9.08
N VAL A 301 -2.30 -13.27 -8.81
CA VAL A 301 -1.58 -12.41 -7.87
C VAL A 301 -1.44 -10.99 -8.41
N THR A 302 -0.97 -10.84 -9.64
CA THR A 302 -0.84 -9.52 -10.29
C THR A 302 -2.19 -8.80 -10.32
N LEU A 303 -3.27 -9.51 -10.67
CA LEU A 303 -4.62 -8.94 -10.68
C LEU A 303 -5.10 -8.56 -9.28
N SER A 304 -4.85 -9.42 -8.28
CA SER A 304 -5.19 -9.15 -6.87
C SER A 304 -4.46 -7.92 -6.34
N LEU A 305 -3.18 -7.78 -6.64
CA LEU A 305 -2.37 -6.61 -6.28
C LEU A 305 -2.92 -5.35 -6.95
N ALA A 306 -3.17 -5.37 -8.27
CA ALA A 306 -3.73 -4.23 -8.99
C ALA A 306 -5.12 -3.80 -8.45
N MET A 307 -5.97 -4.76 -8.10
CA MET A 307 -7.27 -4.47 -7.47
C MET A 307 -7.13 -3.90 -6.06
N SER A 308 -6.17 -4.40 -5.28
CA SER A 308 -5.90 -3.90 -3.93
C SER A 308 -5.34 -2.50 -3.97
N MET A 309 -4.41 -2.17 -4.89
CA MET A 309 -3.91 -0.81 -5.09
C MET A 309 -5.05 0.18 -5.38
N LYS A 310 -5.95 -0.16 -6.32
CA LYS A 310 -7.12 0.67 -6.63
C LYS A 310 -8.01 0.92 -5.40
N ARG A 311 -8.20 -0.10 -4.57
CA ARG A 311 -9.03 0.00 -3.35
C ARG A 311 -8.31 0.75 -2.24
N MET A 312 -6.99 0.59 -2.10
CA MET A 312 -6.16 1.36 -1.19
C MET A 312 -6.20 2.84 -1.55
N LEU A 313 -6.10 3.19 -2.84
CA LEU A 313 -6.25 4.56 -3.31
C LEU A 313 -7.61 5.15 -2.95
N ALA A 314 -8.70 4.38 -3.13
CA ALA A 314 -10.05 4.80 -2.72
C ALA A 314 -10.21 5.00 -1.19
N ASN A 315 -9.25 4.53 -0.40
CA ASN A 315 -9.13 4.72 1.05
C ASN A 315 -7.93 5.60 1.42
N ASN A 316 -7.58 6.56 0.57
CA ASN A 316 -6.54 7.57 0.77
C ASN A 316 -5.11 7.00 0.93
N ASN A 317 -4.85 5.79 0.42
CA ASN A 317 -3.53 5.18 0.41
C ASN A 317 -3.04 5.08 -1.04
N LEU A 318 -2.19 6.01 -1.46
CA LEU A 318 -1.56 5.99 -2.77
C LEU A 318 -0.33 5.07 -2.75
N VAL A 319 -0.47 3.89 -3.33
CA VAL A 319 0.60 2.90 -3.39
C VAL A 319 1.53 3.24 -4.55
N ARG A 320 2.80 3.47 -4.26
CA ARG A 320 3.85 3.77 -5.23
C ARG A 320 4.60 2.51 -5.69
N LYS A 321 4.83 1.56 -4.77
CA LYS A 321 5.46 0.28 -5.08
C LYS A 321 4.50 -0.88 -4.80
N MET A 322 4.28 -1.74 -5.78
CA MET A 322 3.24 -2.79 -5.75
C MET A 322 3.41 -3.77 -4.57
N HIS A 323 4.65 -4.12 -4.23
CA HIS A 323 4.94 -5.04 -3.13
C HIS A 323 4.49 -4.52 -1.75
N ALA A 324 4.42 -3.20 -1.58
CA ALA A 324 4.00 -2.59 -0.32
C ALA A 324 2.58 -2.98 0.08
N CYS A 325 1.67 -3.27 -0.88
CA CYS A 325 0.33 -3.74 -0.59
C CYS A 325 0.31 -5.04 0.21
N GLU A 326 1.19 -5.96 -0.14
CA GLU A 326 1.30 -7.25 0.52
C GLU A 326 2.06 -7.12 1.84
N THR A 327 3.22 -6.44 1.80
CA THR A 327 4.12 -6.31 2.93
C THR A 327 3.44 -5.57 4.09
N MET A 328 2.61 -4.57 3.79
CA MET A 328 1.82 -3.86 4.80
C MET A 328 0.89 -4.78 5.60
N GLY A 329 0.35 -5.83 4.95
CA GLY A 329 -0.45 -6.85 5.62
C GLY A 329 0.35 -7.72 6.61
N ALA A 330 1.66 -7.80 6.45
CA ALA A 330 2.57 -8.54 7.33
C ALA A 330 3.16 -7.66 8.44
N ALA A 331 2.95 -6.33 8.40
CA ALA A 331 3.53 -5.40 9.36
C ALA A 331 3.29 -5.85 10.81
N SER A 332 4.37 -5.96 11.58
CA SER A 332 4.37 -6.35 12.99
C SER A 332 4.74 -5.18 13.91
N VAL A 333 5.43 -4.17 13.35
CA VAL A 333 5.80 -2.93 14.05
C VAL A 333 5.53 -1.74 13.16
N ILE A 334 4.91 -0.69 13.70
CA ILE A 334 4.79 0.62 13.08
C ILE A 334 5.60 1.62 13.89
N CYS A 335 6.68 2.15 13.30
CA CYS A 335 7.45 3.24 13.87
C CYS A 335 6.88 4.55 13.31
N THR A 336 6.32 5.39 14.17
CA THR A 336 5.63 6.61 13.76
C THR A 336 6.32 7.86 14.29
N ASP A 337 6.41 8.89 13.43
CA ASP A 337 6.72 10.22 13.93
C ASP A 337 5.51 10.79 14.67
N LYS A 338 5.75 11.76 15.53
CA LYS A 338 4.71 12.47 16.26
C LYS A 338 4.05 13.54 15.37
N THR A 339 4.89 14.45 14.85
CA THR A 339 4.45 15.69 14.18
C THR A 339 3.84 15.37 12.82
N GLY A 340 2.70 15.97 12.49
CA GLY A 340 2.05 15.77 11.21
C GLY A 340 1.35 14.41 11.02
N THR A 341 1.79 13.37 11.76
CA THR A 341 1.23 12.02 11.72
C THR A 341 0.22 11.77 12.84
N LEU A 342 0.67 11.83 14.10
CA LEU A 342 -0.18 11.63 15.28
C LEU A 342 -0.90 12.93 15.68
N THR A 343 -0.29 14.07 15.37
CA THR A 343 -0.81 15.40 15.67
C THR A 343 -1.17 16.16 14.40
N GLN A 344 -1.88 17.29 14.55
CA GLN A 344 -2.39 18.07 13.42
C GLN A 344 -1.31 18.91 12.71
N ASN A 345 -0.09 18.98 13.24
CA ASN A 345 0.97 19.90 12.81
C ASN A 345 0.52 21.37 12.80
N GLN A 346 -0.40 21.70 13.69
CA GLN A 346 -0.95 23.04 13.84
C GLN A 346 -1.05 23.39 15.32
N MET A 347 -0.23 24.33 15.77
CA MET A 347 -0.32 24.84 17.14
C MET A 347 -1.69 25.46 17.40
N ARG A 348 -2.32 25.09 18.52
CA ARG A 348 -3.59 25.62 18.99
C ARG A 348 -3.52 25.99 20.47
N VAL A 349 -4.28 27.00 20.87
CA VAL A 349 -4.46 27.31 22.29
C VAL A 349 -5.32 26.22 22.91
N HIS A 350 -4.76 25.43 23.81
CA HIS A 350 -5.44 24.39 24.54
C HIS A 350 -6.28 24.98 25.66
N GLU A 351 -5.68 25.88 26.45
CA GLU A 351 -6.33 26.59 27.53
C GLU A 351 -5.83 28.04 27.61
N ALA A 352 -6.74 28.96 27.88
CA ALA A 352 -6.45 30.36 28.09
C ALA A 352 -6.92 30.72 29.51
N ALA A 353 -5.96 30.86 30.41
CA ALA A 353 -6.20 31.14 31.83
C ALA A 353 -6.15 32.64 32.10
N PHE A 354 -7.15 33.36 31.64
CA PHE A 354 -7.41 34.76 31.94
C PHE A 354 -8.57 34.83 32.94
N ASP A 355 -8.44 35.71 33.96
CA ASP A 355 -9.43 35.88 35.03
C ASP A 355 -10.04 37.27 34.95
N TYR A 356 -11.22 37.35 34.25
CA TYR A 356 -11.94 38.61 34.06
C TYR A 356 -13.44 38.40 34.01
N THR A 357 -14.21 39.45 34.23
CA THR A 357 -15.67 39.47 33.97
C THR A 357 -15.92 40.06 32.57
N PRO A 358 -16.94 39.61 31.82
CA PRO A 358 -17.26 40.13 30.49
C PRO A 358 -17.49 41.65 30.48
N GLU A 359 -17.96 42.22 31.58
CA GLU A 359 -18.28 43.64 31.73
C GLU A 359 -17.06 44.51 32.02
N SER A 360 -15.92 43.90 32.37
CA SER A 360 -14.70 44.62 32.78
C SER A 360 -13.93 45.31 31.63
N GLY A 361 -14.23 44.99 30.40
CA GLY A 361 -13.48 45.45 29.21
C GLY A 361 -12.08 44.86 29.06
N VAL A 362 -11.64 44.04 30.01
CA VAL A 362 -10.31 43.38 30.02
C VAL A 362 -10.17 42.43 28.82
N GLU A 363 -11.26 41.81 28.36
CA GLU A 363 -11.28 40.93 27.21
C GLU A 363 -10.75 41.65 25.95
N ASN A 364 -11.17 42.88 25.74
CA ASN A 364 -10.72 43.68 24.58
C ASN A 364 -9.22 44.01 24.67
N ILE A 365 -8.69 44.25 25.88
CA ILE A 365 -7.26 44.45 26.10
C ILE A 365 -6.47 43.21 25.76
N ILE A 366 -6.95 42.02 26.15
CA ILE A 366 -6.34 40.72 25.80
C ILE A 366 -6.34 40.52 24.27
N PHE A 367 -7.47 40.80 23.61
CA PHE A 367 -7.59 40.64 22.18
C PHE A 367 -6.67 41.60 21.41
N GLU A 368 -6.61 42.86 21.81
CA GLU A 368 -5.68 43.85 21.23
C GLU A 368 -4.23 43.45 21.49
N SER A 369 -3.90 43.01 22.70
CA SER A 369 -2.56 42.51 23.08
C SER A 369 -2.10 41.38 22.16
N ILE A 370 -2.97 40.40 21.93
CA ILE A 370 -2.67 39.26 21.05
C ILE A 370 -2.54 39.72 19.57
N ALA A 371 -3.44 40.58 19.09
CA ALA A 371 -3.45 41.06 17.75
C ALA A 371 -2.27 41.97 17.40
N ALA A 372 -2.00 42.98 18.23
CA ALA A 372 -0.97 44.00 17.98
C ALA A 372 0.45 43.53 18.31
N ASN A 373 0.62 42.75 19.39
CA ASN A 373 1.92 42.23 19.81
C ASN A 373 2.21 40.87 19.13
N SER A 374 2.18 40.82 17.77
CA SER A 374 2.40 39.61 16.97
C SER A 374 3.00 39.94 15.62
N THR A 375 3.90 39.05 15.14
CA THR A 375 4.49 39.11 13.79
C THR A 375 3.82 38.14 12.83
N ALA A 376 3.01 37.19 13.33
CA ALA A 376 2.31 36.20 12.50
C ALA A 376 1.09 36.78 11.77
N HIS A 377 0.67 36.11 10.73
CA HIS A 377 -0.53 36.42 9.92
C HIS A 377 -1.33 35.14 9.64
N LEU A 378 -2.64 35.29 9.37
CA LEU A 378 -3.47 34.21 8.90
C LEU A 378 -3.80 34.43 7.41
N ASP A 379 -3.48 33.45 6.59
CA ASP A 379 -3.93 33.39 5.21
C ASP A 379 -5.24 32.60 5.14
N LYS A 380 -6.28 33.19 4.56
CA LYS A 380 -7.61 32.62 4.40
C LYS A 380 -7.88 32.15 2.96
N ALA A 381 -6.85 31.98 2.15
CA ALA A 381 -7.00 31.51 0.77
C ALA A 381 -7.47 30.04 0.73
N ALA A 382 -8.30 29.71 -0.25
CA ALA A 382 -8.71 28.33 -0.61
C ALA A 382 -9.42 27.50 0.49
N GLY A 383 -10.21 28.12 1.39
CA GLY A 383 -11.09 27.37 2.32
C GLY A 383 -10.40 26.74 3.53
N SER A 384 -9.08 26.91 3.66
CA SER A 384 -8.30 26.56 4.87
C SER A 384 -7.57 27.77 5.41
N VAL A 385 -7.52 27.93 6.73
CA VAL A 385 -6.77 29.00 7.38
C VAL A 385 -5.36 28.52 7.64
N LYS A 386 -4.37 29.11 6.94
CA LYS A 386 -2.94 28.81 7.16
C LYS A 386 -2.29 29.94 8.00
N VAL A 387 -1.39 29.52 8.90
CA VAL A 387 -0.56 30.46 9.69
C VAL A 387 0.69 30.78 8.90
N LEU A 388 0.95 32.09 8.70
CA LEU A 388 2.20 32.61 8.14
C LEU A 388 3.02 33.24 9.26
N GLY A 389 4.26 32.83 9.44
CA GLY A 389 5.15 33.31 10.49
C GLY A 389 5.26 32.34 11.68
N ASN A 390 5.48 32.87 12.88
CA ASN A 390 5.71 32.03 14.07
C ASN A 390 4.47 31.18 14.45
N PRO A 391 4.57 29.84 14.52
CA PRO A 391 3.42 28.97 14.82
C PRO A 391 2.77 29.22 16.18
N THR A 392 3.55 29.62 17.20
CA THR A 392 3.03 29.90 18.52
C THR A 392 2.18 31.18 18.54
N GLU A 393 2.62 32.20 17.79
CA GLU A 393 1.84 33.43 17.58
C GLU A 393 0.61 33.18 16.73
N GLY A 394 0.75 32.33 15.69
CA GLY A 394 -0.37 31.90 14.85
C GLY A 394 -1.47 31.19 15.63
N ALA A 395 -1.12 30.36 16.63
CA ALA A 395 -2.09 29.72 17.52
C ALA A 395 -2.97 30.72 18.25
N LEU A 396 -2.39 31.84 18.69
CA LEU A 396 -3.13 32.93 19.35
C LEU A 396 -4.08 33.64 18.37
N LEU A 397 -3.64 33.89 17.13
CA LEU A 397 -4.48 34.50 16.10
C LEU A 397 -5.64 33.58 15.68
N LEU A 398 -5.39 32.27 15.61
CA LEU A 398 -6.44 31.28 15.38
C LEU A 398 -7.45 31.26 16.52
N TRP A 399 -6.98 31.39 17.78
CA TRP A 399 -7.84 31.47 18.97
C TRP A 399 -8.74 32.71 18.95
N LEU A 400 -8.26 33.84 18.42
CA LEU A 400 -9.09 35.03 18.17
C LEU A 400 -10.13 34.78 17.08
N ALA A 401 -9.68 34.19 15.96
CA ALA A 401 -10.56 33.88 14.82
C ALA A 401 -11.70 32.91 15.19
N ASP A 402 -11.41 31.89 16.02
CA ASP A 402 -12.41 30.95 16.53
C ASP A 402 -13.49 31.62 17.40
N ARG A 403 -13.18 32.81 17.97
CA ARG A 403 -14.11 33.67 18.73
C ARG A 403 -14.82 34.72 17.87
N GLY A 404 -14.57 34.70 16.56
CA GLY A 404 -15.15 35.68 15.63
C GLY A 404 -14.49 37.05 15.66
N VAL A 405 -13.31 37.18 16.27
CA VAL A 405 -12.56 38.44 16.39
C VAL A 405 -11.69 38.66 15.14
N ASP A 406 -11.88 39.77 14.45
CA ASP A 406 -11.01 40.17 13.33
C ASP A 406 -9.72 40.80 13.88
N TYR A 407 -8.69 39.97 14.06
CA TYR A 407 -7.39 40.40 14.52
C TYR A 407 -6.74 41.44 13.58
N ALA A 408 -7.02 41.37 12.28
CA ALA A 408 -6.46 42.32 11.31
C ALA A 408 -7.06 43.71 11.45
N ALA A 409 -8.33 43.81 11.78
CA ALA A 409 -8.98 45.05 12.10
C ALA A 409 -8.42 45.63 13.40
N LEU A 410 -8.28 44.82 14.47
CA LEU A 410 -7.67 45.26 15.72
C LEU A 410 -6.24 45.76 15.51
N ARG A 411 -5.41 45.05 14.75
CA ARG A 411 -4.01 45.44 14.42
C ARG A 411 -3.93 46.74 13.60
N ARG A 412 -4.87 46.99 12.70
CA ARG A 412 -4.90 48.24 11.90
C ARG A 412 -5.31 49.42 12.74
N HIS A 413 -6.22 49.26 13.73
CA HIS A 413 -6.67 50.33 14.60
C HIS A 413 -5.66 50.67 15.72
N ALA A 414 -4.90 49.70 16.20
CA ALA A 414 -3.84 49.93 17.19
C ALA A 414 -2.53 50.30 16.47
N GLU A 415 -2.27 51.60 16.34
CA GLU A 415 -1.05 52.10 15.72
C GLU A 415 0.18 51.68 16.52
N VAL A 416 1.06 50.87 15.89
CA VAL A 416 2.30 50.39 16.51
C VAL A 416 3.34 51.50 16.48
N ILE A 417 3.74 51.98 17.66
CA ILE A 417 4.73 53.08 17.85
C ILE A 417 6.15 52.48 17.88
N GLU A 418 6.34 51.42 18.69
CA GLU A 418 7.65 50.80 18.90
C GLU A 418 7.44 49.29 19.16
N GLN A 419 8.34 48.46 18.64
CA GLN A 419 8.24 47.02 18.83
C GLN A 419 9.59 46.40 19.10
N LEU A 420 9.68 45.61 20.16
CA LEU A 420 10.80 44.79 20.53
C LEU A 420 10.45 43.32 20.23
N THR A 421 10.96 42.76 19.12
CA THR A 421 10.69 41.40 18.70
C THR A 421 11.22 40.37 19.67
N PHE A 422 10.70 39.12 19.63
CA PHE A 422 11.14 38.02 20.49
C PHE A 422 12.64 37.72 20.31
N SER A 423 13.31 37.47 21.43
CA SER A 423 14.68 36.96 21.46
C SER A 423 14.78 35.79 22.44
N THR A 424 15.60 34.81 22.11
CA THR A 424 15.89 33.64 22.97
C THR A 424 16.60 34.02 24.26
N GLU A 425 17.31 35.13 24.28
CA GLU A 425 17.96 35.67 25.52
C GLU A 425 16.94 36.34 26.44
N ARG A 426 16.10 37.19 25.87
CA ARG A 426 15.09 37.96 26.65
C ARG A 426 13.89 37.12 27.06
N LYS A 427 13.53 36.13 26.27
CA LYS A 427 12.35 35.25 26.46
C LYS A 427 10.99 35.97 26.39
N TYR A 428 10.93 37.19 25.91
CA TYR A 428 9.72 37.99 25.71
C TYR A 428 9.78 38.86 24.47
N MET A 429 8.60 39.26 24.02
CA MET A 429 8.34 40.28 23.00
C MET A 429 7.49 41.38 23.61
N ALA A 430 7.72 42.63 23.23
CA ALA A 430 6.99 43.80 23.73
C ALA A 430 6.67 44.76 22.58
N THR A 431 5.47 45.35 22.61
CA THR A 431 5.00 46.30 21.59
C THR A 431 4.28 47.47 22.25
N VAL A 432 4.69 48.69 21.92
CA VAL A 432 4.02 49.94 22.33
C VAL A 432 3.05 50.31 21.23
N VAL A 433 1.79 50.51 21.59
CA VAL A 433 0.74 50.89 20.64
C VAL A 433 -0.04 52.11 21.13
N GLN A 434 -0.57 52.93 20.21
CA GLN A 434 -1.63 53.88 20.51
C GLN A 434 -2.96 53.10 20.50
N SER A 435 -3.48 52.78 21.70
CA SER A 435 -4.73 52.00 21.80
C SER A 435 -5.95 52.89 21.64
N PRO A 436 -6.81 52.66 20.66
CA PRO A 436 -8.10 53.33 20.54
C PRO A 436 -9.08 52.87 21.64
N LEU A 437 -8.87 51.69 22.23
CA LEU A 437 -9.75 51.13 23.27
C LEU A 437 -9.59 51.85 24.59
N LEU A 438 -8.35 52.18 24.95
CA LEU A 438 -8.01 52.85 26.20
C LEU A 438 -7.76 54.35 26.02
N ASN A 439 -7.69 54.86 24.81
CA ASN A 439 -7.32 56.23 24.43
C ASN A 439 -5.98 56.68 25.04
N HIS A 440 -5.07 55.71 25.24
CA HIS A 440 -3.76 55.88 25.81
C HIS A 440 -2.70 55.08 25.01
N ARG A 441 -1.44 55.41 25.24
CA ARG A 441 -0.35 54.53 24.86
C ARG A 441 -0.29 53.34 25.81
N VAL A 442 -0.23 52.13 25.21
CA VAL A 442 -0.19 50.87 25.94
C VAL A 442 1.02 50.09 25.53
N LEU A 443 1.77 49.61 26.50
CA LEU A 443 2.83 48.65 26.32
C LEU A 443 2.26 47.25 26.55
N TYR A 444 2.27 46.41 25.53
CA TYR A 444 1.91 44.98 25.62
C TYR A 444 3.19 44.14 25.69
N VAL A 445 3.25 43.21 26.62
CA VAL A 445 4.35 42.25 26.78
C VAL A 445 3.80 40.83 26.76
N LYS A 446 4.42 39.96 25.97
CA LYS A 446 4.16 38.54 26.00
C LYS A 446 5.47 37.73 25.98
N GLY A 447 5.54 36.63 26.69
CA GLY A 447 6.74 35.82 26.78
C GLY A 447 6.61 34.61 27.69
N ALA A 448 7.74 34.04 28.08
CA ALA A 448 7.75 32.96 29.05
C ALA A 448 7.15 33.47 30.39
N PRO A 449 6.12 32.80 30.92
CA PRO A 449 5.34 33.32 32.06
C PRO A 449 6.20 33.65 33.25
N GLU A 450 7.21 32.84 33.58
CA GLU A 450 8.16 33.03 34.67
C GLU A 450 8.96 34.33 34.54
N TYR A 451 9.26 34.76 33.31
CA TYR A 451 9.94 36.04 33.05
C TYR A 451 8.96 37.21 33.11
N VAL A 452 7.79 37.08 32.47
CA VAL A 452 6.78 38.15 32.42
C VAL A 452 6.26 38.47 33.83
N MET A 453 6.01 37.47 34.67
CA MET A 453 5.58 37.62 36.05
C MET A 453 6.57 38.43 36.90
N ASN A 454 7.89 38.38 36.58
CA ASN A 454 8.90 39.13 37.30
C ASN A 454 8.84 40.66 37.06
N PHE A 455 8.25 41.09 35.94
CA PHE A 455 8.05 42.49 35.61
C PHE A 455 6.72 43.07 36.15
N CYS A 456 5.85 42.18 36.68
CA CYS A 456 4.50 42.57 37.09
C CYS A 456 4.41 42.91 38.58
N SER A 457 3.77 44.03 38.90
CA SER A 457 3.39 44.42 40.27
C SER A 457 2.02 43.85 40.67
N ASP A 458 1.12 43.79 39.70
CA ASP A 458 -0.27 43.47 39.92
C ASP A 458 -0.75 42.44 38.90
N ARG A 459 -1.87 41.78 39.21
CA ARG A 459 -2.59 40.86 38.34
C ARG A 459 -4.05 41.28 38.18
N VAL A 460 -4.59 41.19 36.97
CA VAL A 460 -6.03 41.37 36.74
C VAL A 460 -6.76 40.12 37.24
N THR A 461 -7.85 40.35 38.01
CA THR A 461 -8.81 39.30 38.41
C THR A 461 -10.23 39.77 38.16
N SER A 462 -11.18 38.85 38.21
CA SER A 462 -12.62 39.15 38.12
C SER A 462 -13.11 40.14 39.22
N SER A 463 -12.38 40.25 40.31
CA SER A 463 -12.67 41.17 41.45
C SER A 463 -11.86 42.48 41.39
N GLY A 464 -11.06 42.69 40.34
CA GLY A 464 -10.15 43.84 40.16
C GLY A 464 -8.67 43.48 40.26
N ASN A 465 -7.78 44.47 40.28
CA ASN A 465 -6.35 44.20 40.34
C ASN A 465 -5.92 43.79 41.76
N VAL A 466 -5.15 42.70 41.84
CA VAL A 466 -4.60 42.20 43.12
C VAL A 466 -3.07 42.17 43.03
N PRO A 467 -2.35 42.32 44.15
CA PRO A 467 -0.90 42.23 44.13
C PRO A 467 -0.39 40.91 43.55
N MET A 468 0.66 40.98 42.73
CA MET A 468 1.24 39.80 42.10
C MET A 468 1.79 38.79 43.12
N THR A 469 2.28 39.26 44.27
CA THR A 469 2.77 38.41 45.36
C THR A 469 1.75 37.37 45.84
N ASP A 470 0.47 37.78 45.93
CA ASP A 470 -0.61 36.92 46.43
C ASP A 470 -1.06 35.88 45.40
N SER A 471 -0.92 36.21 44.14
CA SER A 471 -1.33 35.33 42.99
C SER A 471 -0.24 34.38 42.51
N ARG A 472 1.02 34.69 42.79
CA ARG A 472 2.17 33.99 42.23
C ARG A 472 2.20 32.48 42.51
N PRO A 473 1.97 31.99 43.73
CA PRO A 473 2.02 30.55 44.02
C PRO A 473 1.01 29.74 43.17
N MET A 474 -0.22 30.26 43.05
CA MET A 474 -1.27 29.64 42.26
C MET A 474 -0.91 29.62 40.75
N LEU A 475 -0.33 30.70 40.23
CA LEU A 475 0.07 30.78 38.83
C LEU A 475 1.26 29.86 38.53
N GLU A 476 2.21 29.72 39.44
CA GLU A 476 3.34 28.81 39.33
C GLU A 476 2.89 27.33 39.36
N GLU A 477 1.93 26.99 40.21
CA GLU A 477 1.33 25.65 40.22
C GLU A 477 0.63 25.34 38.90
N LYS A 478 -0.19 26.26 38.39
CA LYS A 478 -0.87 26.13 37.12
C LYS A 478 0.11 26.04 35.94
N LEU A 479 1.16 26.84 35.98
CA LEU A 479 2.25 26.79 34.99
C LEU A 479 2.94 25.42 34.99
N LEU A 480 3.23 24.85 36.16
CA LEU A 480 3.83 23.55 36.32
C LEU A 480 2.91 22.43 35.75
N GLN A 481 1.59 22.55 35.97
CA GLN A 481 0.63 21.63 35.40
C GLN A 481 0.69 21.62 33.85
N TYR A 482 0.72 22.80 33.22
CA TYR A 482 0.85 22.91 31.77
C TYR A 482 2.21 22.40 31.26
N GLN A 483 3.29 22.69 31.97
CA GLN A 483 4.64 22.21 31.60
C GLN A 483 4.75 20.67 31.72
N ASN A 484 4.12 20.08 32.76
CA ASN A 484 4.06 18.62 32.92
C ASN A 484 3.25 17.94 31.79
N GLN A 485 2.28 18.63 31.17
CA GLN A 485 1.55 18.22 30.00
C GLN A 485 2.26 18.59 28.69
N ALA A 486 3.52 19.05 28.79
CA ALA A 486 4.38 19.42 27.66
C ALA A 486 3.80 20.52 26.74
N MET A 487 2.97 21.41 27.30
CA MET A 487 2.42 22.53 26.56
C MET A 487 3.39 23.69 26.53
N ARG A 488 3.40 24.44 25.45
CA ARG A 488 4.09 25.75 25.42
C ARG A 488 3.23 26.77 26.10
N THR A 489 3.83 27.54 27.01
CA THR A 489 3.12 28.54 27.79
C THR A 489 3.58 29.95 27.43
N LEU A 490 2.62 30.87 27.34
CA LEU A 490 2.89 32.31 27.20
C LEU A 490 2.14 33.10 28.27
N GLY A 491 2.88 33.97 28.98
CA GLY A 491 2.29 34.96 29.86
C GLY A 491 2.08 36.28 29.15
N PHE A 492 1.03 36.98 29.52
CA PHE A 492 0.61 38.26 28.96
C PHE A 492 0.54 39.32 30.05
N ALA A 493 1.04 40.51 29.71
CA ALA A 493 0.97 41.67 30.63
C ALA A 493 0.86 42.97 29.83
N TYR A 494 0.41 44.06 30.48
CA TYR A 494 0.30 45.39 29.91
C TYR A 494 0.66 46.47 30.92
N ALA A 495 0.98 47.65 30.41
CA ALA A 495 1.08 48.88 31.18
C ALA A 495 0.57 50.06 30.38
N LEU A 496 -0.03 51.02 31.05
CA LEU A 496 -0.30 52.33 30.48
C LEU A 496 0.98 53.15 30.59
N VAL A 497 1.38 53.80 29.50
CA VAL A 497 2.64 54.56 29.41
C VAL A 497 2.35 55.96 28.88
N GLU A 498 3.08 56.95 29.45
CA GLU A 498 2.97 58.35 29.03
C GLU A 498 3.61 58.59 27.66
N PRO A 499 3.19 59.62 26.91
CA PRO A 499 3.71 59.89 25.55
C PRO A 499 5.24 60.05 25.46
N ASP A 500 5.88 60.58 26.50
CA ASP A 500 7.32 60.80 26.54
C ASP A 500 8.09 59.73 27.32
N GLU A 501 7.42 58.67 27.77
CA GLU A 501 8.04 57.64 28.58
C GLU A 501 8.86 56.66 27.73
N VAL A 502 10.10 56.42 28.10
CA VAL A 502 11.01 55.51 27.42
C VAL A 502 10.72 54.09 27.88
N CYS A 503 10.16 53.29 27.00
CA CYS A 503 9.76 51.92 27.30
C CYS A 503 10.90 50.89 27.18
N PHE A 504 11.88 51.15 26.30
CA PHE A 504 12.99 50.22 26.05
C PHE A 504 14.36 50.93 26.25
N ILE A 505 15.25 50.29 27.00
CA ILE A 505 16.62 50.73 27.23
C ILE A 505 17.58 49.59 26.84
N ALA A 506 18.50 49.84 25.92
CA ALA A 506 19.47 48.87 25.41
C ALA A 506 18.84 47.54 24.95
N GLY A 507 17.68 47.61 24.34
CA GLY A 507 16.97 46.41 23.85
C GLY A 507 16.28 45.58 24.93
N HIS A 508 16.07 46.14 26.12
CA HIS A 508 15.32 45.50 27.21
C HIS A 508 14.21 46.44 27.72
N LEU A 509 13.23 45.87 28.41
CA LEU A 509 12.18 46.62 29.07
C LEU A 509 12.82 47.56 30.12
N ALA A 510 12.37 48.80 30.15
CA ALA A 510 12.90 49.79 31.09
C ALA A 510 12.55 49.40 32.54
N PRO A 511 13.50 49.46 33.48
CA PRO A 511 13.31 48.95 34.85
C PRO A 511 12.24 49.66 35.69
N HIS A 512 11.88 50.91 35.32
CA HIS A 512 10.87 51.70 36.03
C HIS A 512 9.43 51.33 35.65
N ILE A 513 9.23 50.61 34.52
CA ILE A 513 7.90 50.19 34.07
C ILE A 513 7.40 49.00 34.87
N LYS A 514 6.25 49.20 35.51
CA LYS A 514 5.53 48.13 36.23
C LYS A 514 4.38 47.66 35.40
N LEU A 515 4.37 46.34 35.13
CA LEU A 515 3.33 45.70 34.34
C LEU A 515 2.19 45.17 35.23
N THR A 516 1.01 45.07 34.64
CA THR A 516 -0.14 44.32 35.17
C THR A 516 -0.29 43.01 34.39
N PHE A 517 -0.25 41.91 35.10
CA PHE A 517 -0.33 40.57 34.52
C PHE A 517 -1.78 40.24 34.10
N LEU A 518 -2.00 39.80 32.87
CA LEU A 518 -3.31 39.42 32.32
C LEU A 518 -3.63 37.96 32.53
N GLY A 519 -2.67 37.07 32.30
CA GLY A 519 -2.88 35.62 32.38
C GLY A 519 -1.86 34.79 31.58
N ILE A 520 -2.16 33.49 31.50
CA ILE A 520 -1.33 32.49 30.83
C ILE A 520 -2.15 31.78 29.74
N THR A 521 -1.55 31.54 28.58
CA THR A 521 -2.09 30.62 27.59
C THR A 521 -1.20 29.37 27.49
N ALA A 522 -1.83 28.21 27.41
CA ALA A 522 -1.20 26.94 27.16
C ALA A 522 -1.47 26.54 25.70
N ILE A 523 -0.42 26.30 24.94
CA ILE A 523 -0.46 26.05 23.50
C ILE A 523 0.17 24.67 23.21
N ALA A 524 -0.53 23.86 22.46
CA ALA A 524 -0.05 22.53 22.06
C ALA A 524 -0.44 22.24 20.61
N ASP A 525 0.25 21.28 20.00
CA ASP A 525 -0.18 20.66 18.75
C ASP A 525 -1.09 19.47 19.10
N PRO A 526 -2.40 19.56 18.86
CA PRO A 526 -3.35 18.58 19.37
C PRO A 526 -3.23 17.24 18.61
N VAL A 527 -3.40 16.14 19.32
CA VAL A 527 -3.58 14.81 18.75
C VAL A 527 -4.82 14.80 17.86
N ARG A 528 -4.72 14.16 16.70
CA ARG A 528 -5.86 13.97 15.80
C ARG A 528 -6.91 13.07 16.46
N LYS A 529 -8.19 13.38 16.30
CA LYS A 529 -9.30 12.71 16.99
C LYS A 529 -9.39 11.21 16.72
N GLU A 530 -9.02 10.78 15.52
CA GLU A 530 -9.07 9.39 15.06
C GLU A 530 -7.88 8.53 15.53
N VAL A 531 -6.76 9.13 15.93
CA VAL A 531 -5.51 8.41 16.24
C VAL A 531 -5.65 7.45 17.43
N PRO A 532 -6.28 7.79 18.56
CA PRO A 532 -6.40 6.85 19.68
C PRO A 532 -7.11 5.54 19.29
N ALA A 533 -8.20 5.64 18.52
CA ALA A 533 -8.92 4.46 18.02
C ALA A 533 -8.06 3.65 17.05
N ALA A 534 -7.39 4.30 16.11
CA ALA A 534 -6.54 3.63 15.13
C ALA A 534 -5.32 2.94 15.76
N VAL A 535 -4.70 3.54 16.78
CA VAL A 535 -3.61 2.91 17.55
C VAL A 535 -4.14 1.68 18.31
N SER A 536 -5.32 1.79 18.93
CA SER A 536 -5.97 0.65 19.59
C SER A 536 -6.22 -0.49 18.61
N ASP A 537 -6.70 -0.19 17.39
CA ASP A 537 -6.91 -1.19 16.34
C ASP A 537 -5.60 -1.88 15.93
N CYS A 538 -4.49 -1.14 15.84
CA CYS A 538 -3.16 -1.71 15.58
C CYS A 538 -2.73 -2.66 16.71
N LEU A 539 -2.85 -2.24 17.97
CA LEU A 539 -2.48 -3.05 19.13
C LEU A 539 -3.33 -4.33 19.21
N ASN A 540 -4.65 -4.22 18.96
CA ASN A 540 -5.57 -5.35 18.89
C ASN A 540 -5.24 -6.31 17.74
N ALA A 541 -4.68 -5.78 16.65
CA ALA A 541 -4.19 -6.55 15.50
C ALA A 541 -2.81 -7.19 15.76
N GLY A 542 -2.26 -7.06 16.96
CA GLY A 542 -0.95 -7.58 17.35
C GLY A 542 0.23 -6.78 16.80
N ILE A 543 -0.01 -5.55 16.30
CA ILE A 543 1.02 -4.67 15.75
C ILE A 543 1.54 -3.76 16.87
N LYS A 544 2.84 -3.76 17.09
CA LYS A 544 3.49 -2.88 18.05
C LYS A 544 3.62 -1.47 17.44
N VAL A 545 3.20 -0.45 18.18
CA VAL A 545 3.38 0.95 17.76
C VAL A 545 4.53 1.55 18.57
N LYS A 546 5.46 2.24 17.90
CA LYS A 546 6.61 2.92 18.53
C LYS A 546 6.66 4.37 18.05
N ILE A 547 6.76 5.31 18.98
CA ILE A 547 6.90 6.75 18.68
C ILE A 547 8.40 7.07 18.60
N VAL A 548 8.81 7.71 17.51
CA VAL A 548 10.20 8.16 17.31
C VAL A 548 10.17 9.62 16.92
N THR A 549 10.51 10.51 17.84
CA THR A 549 10.32 11.96 17.67
C THR A 549 11.53 12.77 18.14
N GLY A 550 11.74 13.94 17.51
CA GLY A 550 12.70 14.95 17.98
C GLY A 550 12.29 15.69 19.26
N ASP A 551 11.06 15.50 19.73
CA ASP A 551 10.52 16.18 20.91
C ASP A 551 11.15 15.69 22.24
N THR A 552 10.88 16.45 23.30
CA THR A 552 11.33 16.10 24.65
C THR A 552 10.65 14.83 25.18
N PRO A 553 11.27 14.09 26.13
CA PRO A 553 10.65 12.91 26.72
C PRO A 553 9.29 13.17 27.38
N ALA A 554 9.10 14.35 27.97
CA ALA A 554 7.85 14.74 28.59
C ALA A 554 6.73 14.88 27.56
N THR A 555 6.99 15.58 26.43
CA THR A 555 6.04 15.74 25.32
C THR A 555 5.69 14.41 24.69
N ALA A 556 6.69 13.57 24.40
CA ALA A 556 6.50 12.29 23.76
C ALA A 556 5.70 11.31 24.64
N ARG A 557 5.95 11.31 25.97
CA ARG A 557 5.20 10.52 26.95
C ARG A 557 3.74 10.97 27.05
N GLU A 558 3.49 12.28 27.07
CA GLU A 558 2.12 12.81 27.14
C GLU A 558 1.31 12.45 25.88
N ILE A 559 1.89 12.58 24.68
CA ILE A 559 1.24 12.16 23.45
C ILE A 559 0.97 10.64 23.48
N ALA A 560 1.94 9.83 23.90
CA ALA A 560 1.78 8.39 24.04
C ALA A 560 0.63 8.02 25.01
N ARG A 561 0.44 8.82 26.09
CA ARG A 561 -0.67 8.66 27.03
C ARG A 561 -2.01 9.02 26.38
N GLN A 562 -2.08 10.11 25.64
CA GLN A 562 -3.31 10.56 24.96
C GLN A 562 -3.80 9.57 23.89
N ILE A 563 -2.88 8.86 23.23
CA ILE A 563 -3.22 7.82 22.23
C ILE A 563 -3.35 6.41 22.84
N SER A 564 -3.36 6.28 24.18
CA SER A 564 -3.47 5.02 24.90
C SER A 564 -2.33 4.01 24.63
N LEU A 565 -1.19 4.48 24.14
CA LEU A 565 0.02 3.67 23.96
C LEU A 565 0.80 3.54 25.29
N TRP A 566 0.82 4.61 26.10
CA TRP A 566 1.46 4.66 27.42
C TRP A 566 0.44 4.34 28.50
N THR A 567 0.74 3.32 29.32
CA THR A 567 -0.11 2.85 30.42
C THR A 567 0.52 3.20 31.78
N PRO A 568 -0.23 3.11 32.90
CA PRO A 568 0.32 3.33 34.24
C PRO A 568 1.42 2.34 34.65
N GLU A 569 1.52 1.19 33.96
CA GLU A 569 2.52 0.16 34.20
C GLU A 569 3.86 0.47 33.51
N ASP A 570 3.87 1.44 32.58
CA ASP A 570 5.05 1.82 31.81
C ASP A 570 5.99 2.72 32.62
N GLY A 571 7.30 2.52 32.45
CA GLY A 571 8.34 3.25 33.16
C GLY A 571 9.53 3.63 32.25
N ASP A 572 10.68 3.87 32.86
CA ASP A 572 11.89 4.32 32.16
C ASP A 572 12.45 3.31 31.16
N ARG A 573 12.06 2.02 31.28
CA ARG A 573 12.44 1.00 30.30
C ARG A 573 11.73 1.19 28.97
N ASN A 574 10.54 1.78 28.96
CA ASN A 574 9.69 1.96 27.79
C ASN A 574 10.00 3.24 27.01
N ILE A 575 10.86 4.12 27.54
CA ILE A 575 11.30 5.36 26.89
C ILE A 575 12.83 5.48 26.93
N ILE A 576 13.40 6.05 25.86
CA ILE A 576 14.83 6.35 25.76
C ILE A 576 15.02 7.65 25.00
N THR A 577 16.12 8.37 25.28
CA THR A 577 16.50 9.54 24.48
C THR A 577 17.44 9.14 23.33
N GLY A 578 17.45 9.93 22.23
CA GLY A 578 18.35 9.68 21.09
C GLY A 578 19.83 9.59 21.48
N PRO A 579 20.39 10.50 22.31
CA PRO A 579 21.76 10.38 22.80
C PRO A 579 22.04 9.09 23.57
N GLU A 580 21.11 8.65 24.44
CA GLU A 580 21.24 7.38 25.16
C GLU A 580 21.15 6.19 24.19
N PHE A 581 20.20 6.23 23.23
CA PHE A 581 20.05 5.22 22.20
C PHE A 581 21.30 5.08 21.34
N ALA A 582 21.94 6.18 20.98
CA ALA A 582 23.17 6.18 20.21
C ALA A 582 24.39 5.66 21.00
N ALA A 583 24.40 5.85 22.31
CA ALA A 583 25.52 5.43 23.19
C ALA A 583 25.50 3.92 23.50
N LEU A 584 24.34 3.25 23.40
CA LEU A 584 24.21 1.82 23.67
C LEU A 584 24.65 0.99 22.47
N ASP A 585 25.25 -0.17 22.74
CA ASP A 585 25.58 -1.18 21.73
C ASP A 585 24.34 -1.93 21.23
N ASP A 586 24.42 -2.51 20.03
CA ASP A 586 23.30 -3.16 19.39
C ASP A 586 22.75 -4.35 20.19
N LYS A 587 23.64 -5.08 20.90
CA LYS A 587 23.23 -6.22 21.74
C LYS A 587 22.31 -5.78 22.89
N THR A 588 22.70 -4.74 23.60
CA THR A 588 21.91 -4.18 24.71
C THR A 588 20.58 -3.59 24.20
N LEU A 589 20.61 -2.94 23.01
CA LEU A 589 19.40 -2.42 22.38
C LEU A 589 18.44 -3.52 21.97
N LEU A 590 18.92 -4.63 21.41
CA LEU A 590 18.08 -5.77 21.01
C LEU A 590 17.31 -6.38 22.19
N GLU A 591 17.89 -6.36 23.40
CA GLU A 591 17.22 -6.81 24.62
C GLU A 591 16.16 -5.80 25.12
N ARG A 592 16.34 -4.51 24.84
CA ARG A 592 15.43 -3.42 25.29
C ARG A 592 14.32 -3.10 24.30
N ILE A 593 14.58 -3.23 23.00
CA ILE A 593 13.66 -2.86 21.91
C ILE A 593 12.25 -3.46 22.03
N PRO A 594 12.05 -4.74 22.46
CA PRO A 594 10.71 -5.29 22.61
C PRO A 594 9.80 -4.49 23.55
N ASP A 595 10.35 -3.93 24.62
CA ASP A 595 9.62 -3.14 25.62
C ASP A 595 9.56 -1.65 25.28
N LEU A 596 10.45 -1.17 24.40
CA LEU A 596 10.59 0.23 24.05
C LEU A 596 9.36 0.72 23.27
N LYS A 597 8.71 1.78 23.77
CA LYS A 597 7.55 2.43 23.14
C LYS A 597 7.88 3.78 22.53
N VAL A 598 8.83 4.52 23.14
CA VAL A 598 9.13 5.91 22.77
C VAL A 598 10.64 6.15 22.68
N ILE A 599 11.08 6.74 21.57
CA ILE A 599 12.40 7.36 21.43
C ILE A 599 12.19 8.87 21.29
N ALA A 600 12.64 9.61 22.30
CA ALA A 600 12.54 11.07 22.36
C ALA A 600 13.87 11.72 21.97
N ARG A 601 13.85 12.95 21.42
CA ARG A 601 15.05 13.64 20.89
C ARG A 601 15.83 12.78 19.89
N ALA A 602 15.11 11.98 19.10
CA ALA A 602 15.69 11.12 18.09
C ALA A 602 16.26 11.94 16.93
N ARG A 603 17.41 11.50 16.43
CA ARG A 603 18.01 12.02 15.20
C ARG A 603 17.60 11.11 14.02
N PRO A 604 17.74 11.55 12.78
CA PRO A 604 17.43 10.74 11.58
C PRO A 604 18.09 9.36 11.60
N MET A 605 19.38 9.30 11.95
CA MET A 605 20.12 8.03 12.02
C MET A 605 19.64 7.09 13.13
N ASP A 606 19.09 7.63 14.23
CA ASP A 606 18.54 6.82 15.32
C ASP A 606 17.25 6.11 14.85
N LYS A 607 16.43 6.78 13.99
CA LYS A 607 15.25 6.19 13.35
C LYS A 607 15.64 5.02 12.44
N GLU A 608 16.62 5.22 11.56
CA GLU A 608 17.13 4.17 10.66
C GLU A 608 17.70 2.98 11.43
N ARG A 609 18.55 3.25 12.45
CA ARG A 609 19.15 2.20 13.28
C ARG A 609 18.08 1.35 14.00
N LEU A 610 17.03 1.99 14.54
CA LEU A 610 15.91 1.26 15.15
C LEU A 610 15.25 0.31 14.13
N VAL A 611 15.01 0.78 12.91
CA VAL A 611 14.41 -0.04 11.85
C VAL A 611 15.27 -1.26 11.56
N ARG A 612 16.58 -1.09 11.36
CA ARG A 612 17.52 -2.20 11.09
C ARG A 612 17.59 -3.20 12.25
N LEU A 613 17.56 -2.73 13.49
CA LEU A 613 17.57 -3.59 14.67
C LEU A 613 16.26 -4.40 14.79
N LEU A 614 15.11 -3.80 14.52
CA LEU A 614 13.83 -4.51 14.48
C LEU A 614 13.81 -5.58 13.37
N GLN A 615 14.33 -5.26 12.20
CA GLN A 615 14.45 -6.19 11.08
C GLN A 615 15.36 -7.38 11.41
N SER A 616 16.41 -7.16 12.18
CA SER A 616 17.30 -8.24 12.63
C SER A 616 16.62 -9.22 13.60
N GLN A 617 15.49 -8.83 14.20
CA GLN A 617 14.62 -9.69 15.02
C GLN A 617 13.46 -10.31 14.21
N ASP A 618 13.55 -10.34 12.87
CA ASP A 618 12.51 -10.83 11.95
C ASP A 618 11.17 -10.04 12.03
N GLU A 619 11.19 -8.82 12.59
CA GLU A 619 10.01 -7.94 12.60
C GLU A 619 9.83 -7.30 11.22
N VAL A 620 8.57 -7.17 10.82
CA VAL A 620 8.19 -6.45 9.59
C VAL A 620 7.85 -5.01 9.97
N VAL A 621 8.72 -4.09 9.59
CA VAL A 621 8.68 -2.71 10.05
C VAL A 621 8.04 -1.81 9.00
N ALA A 622 6.98 -1.11 9.39
CA ALA A 622 6.47 0.05 8.67
C ALA A 622 6.93 1.34 9.38
N VAL A 623 7.32 2.34 8.60
CA VAL A 623 7.78 3.64 9.14
C VAL A 623 6.92 4.74 8.56
N THR A 624 6.43 5.67 9.40
CA THR A 624 5.79 6.90 8.93
C THR A 624 6.74 8.08 9.02
N GLY A 625 6.64 9.00 8.07
CA GLY A 625 7.39 10.25 8.10
C GLY A 625 6.83 11.28 7.12
N ASP A 626 7.09 12.56 7.39
CA ASP A 626 6.66 13.68 6.54
C ASP A 626 7.81 14.61 6.13
N GLY A 627 8.97 14.48 6.79
CA GLY A 627 10.13 15.32 6.59
C GLY A 627 11.27 14.66 5.83
N THR A 628 12.20 15.47 5.32
CA THR A 628 13.48 15.00 4.76
C THR A 628 14.30 14.17 5.75
N ASN A 629 14.14 14.45 7.04
CA ASN A 629 14.81 13.74 8.13
C ASN A 629 14.36 12.27 8.25
N ASP A 630 13.20 11.92 7.68
CA ASP A 630 12.63 10.58 7.77
C ASP A 630 13.04 9.69 6.59
N ALA A 631 13.55 10.28 5.50
CA ALA A 631 13.88 9.56 4.27
C ALA A 631 14.81 8.34 4.49
N PRO A 632 15.89 8.40 5.30
CA PRO A 632 16.71 7.22 5.56
C PRO A 632 15.93 6.07 6.20
N ALA A 633 15.06 6.37 7.16
CA ALA A 633 14.24 5.38 7.84
C ALA A 633 13.13 4.82 6.95
N LEU A 634 12.49 5.69 6.10
CA LEU A 634 11.49 5.28 5.11
C LEU A 634 12.07 4.31 4.10
N ASN A 635 13.27 4.58 3.57
CA ASN A 635 13.96 3.70 2.64
C ASN A 635 14.45 2.37 3.28
N ALA A 636 14.84 2.41 4.55
CA ALA A 636 15.32 1.22 5.26
C ALA A 636 14.19 0.28 5.67
N ALA A 637 12.97 0.78 5.83
CA ALA A 637 11.80 0.00 6.23
C ALA A 637 11.36 -1.01 5.16
N GLN A 638 10.65 -2.07 5.56
CA GLN A 638 9.95 -2.92 4.59
C GLN A 638 8.77 -2.18 3.95
N VAL A 639 8.16 -1.21 4.65
CA VAL A 639 7.14 -0.32 4.08
C VAL A 639 7.35 1.09 4.60
N GLY A 640 7.80 1.98 3.73
CA GLY A 640 7.86 3.42 3.99
C GLY A 640 6.49 4.07 3.74
N LEU A 641 5.98 4.86 4.69
CA LEU A 641 4.69 5.53 4.64
C LEU A 641 4.90 7.04 4.74
N SER A 642 4.75 7.77 3.64
CA SER A 642 4.79 9.25 3.68
C SER A 642 3.41 9.85 3.90
N MET A 643 3.36 11.03 4.51
CA MET A 643 2.12 11.80 4.61
C MET A 643 1.86 12.60 3.32
N GLY A 644 0.59 12.89 3.03
CA GLY A 644 0.17 13.65 1.85
C GLY A 644 0.74 15.06 1.81
N ASP A 645 0.87 15.72 2.98
CA ASP A 645 1.49 17.03 3.13
C ASP A 645 3.02 16.96 3.33
N GLY A 646 3.59 15.75 3.33
CA GLY A 646 5.04 15.53 3.49
C GLY A 646 5.85 16.09 2.32
N THR A 647 7.16 16.28 2.58
CA THR A 647 8.13 16.77 1.58
C THR A 647 8.24 15.79 0.42
N SER A 648 8.66 16.28 -0.76
CA SER A 648 8.88 15.44 -1.96
C SER A 648 9.86 14.31 -1.66
N VAL A 649 10.92 14.59 -0.90
CA VAL A 649 11.92 13.57 -0.46
C VAL A 649 11.30 12.45 0.34
N ALA A 650 10.45 12.77 1.32
CA ALA A 650 9.77 11.76 2.11
C ALA A 650 8.83 10.90 1.24
N LYS A 651 8.12 11.54 0.29
CA LYS A 651 7.25 10.85 -0.67
C LYS A 651 8.04 9.93 -1.59
N GLU A 652 9.19 10.36 -2.12
CA GLU A 652 10.03 9.53 -2.98
C GLU A 652 10.67 8.35 -2.24
N ALA A 653 11.09 8.56 -0.99
CA ALA A 653 11.63 7.53 -0.13
C ALA A 653 10.59 6.50 0.32
N SER A 654 9.29 6.80 0.16
CA SER A 654 8.20 5.96 0.63
C SER A 654 7.69 4.97 -0.41
N ASP A 655 6.99 3.94 0.07
CA ASP A 655 6.32 2.94 -0.75
C ASP A 655 4.82 3.23 -0.89
N ILE A 656 4.22 3.91 0.11
CA ILE A 656 2.82 4.33 0.14
C ILE A 656 2.73 5.76 0.65
N THR A 657 1.93 6.61 -0.01
CA THR A 657 1.61 7.96 0.46
C THR A 657 0.19 8.00 1.04
N ILE A 658 0.04 8.50 2.26
CA ILE A 658 -1.22 8.63 2.98
C ILE A 658 -1.83 10.00 2.66
N ILE A 659 -2.74 10.06 1.70
CA ILE A 659 -3.23 11.31 1.08
C ILE A 659 -3.92 12.24 2.10
N ASP A 660 -4.66 11.67 3.06
CA ASP A 660 -5.43 12.41 4.07
C ASP A 660 -4.67 12.68 5.38
N ASN A 661 -3.38 12.33 5.41
CA ASN A 661 -2.52 12.44 6.59
C ASN A 661 -3.09 11.72 7.84
N SER A 662 -3.99 10.74 7.67
CA SER A 662 -4.67 10.06 8.75
C SER A 662 -3.99 8.75 9.13
N PHE A 663 -3.66 8.58 10.42
CA PHE A 663 -3.18 7.30 10.94
C PHE A 663 -4.23 6.18 10.77
N GLY A 664 -5.53 6.53 10.75
CA GLY A 664 -6.61 5.59 10.45
C GLY A 664 -6.54 5.00 9.04
N SER A 665 -5.97 5.72 8.07
CA SER A 665 -5.75 5.18 6.73
C SER A 665 -4.62 4.15 6.70
N ILE A 666 -3.65 4.23 7.62
CA ILE A 666 -2.60 3.22 7.80
C ILE A 666 -3.20 1.90 8.28
N THR A 667 -4.11 1.93 9.26
CA THR A 667 -4.84 0.73 9.72
C THR A 667 -5.65 0.08 8.61
N LYS A 668 -6.28 0.89 7.74
CA LYS A 668 -6.97 0.37 6.56
C LYS A 668 -6.00 -0.27 5.56
N ALA A 669 -4.79 0.27 5.37
CA ALA A 669 -3.78 -0.35 4.53
C ALA A 669 -3.38 -1.74 5.05
N VAL A 670 -3.22 -1.90 6.37
CA VAL A 670 -2.99 -3.22 7.00
C VAL A 670 -4.16 -4.17 6.74
N LEU A 671 -5.40 -3.72 6.95
CA LEU A 671 -6.62 -4.50 6.70
C LEU A 671 -6.67 -5.01 5.25
N TRP A 672 -6.39 -4.13 4.28
CA TRP A 672 -6.37 -4.50 2.87
C TRP A 672 -5.23 -5.45 2.53
N GLY A 673 -4.03 -5.24 3.05
CA GLY A 673 -2.89 -6.13 2.85
C GLY A 673 -3.13 -7.54 3.41
N ARG A 674 -3.68 -7.66 4.62
CA ARG A 674 -4.06 -8.94 5.23
C ARG A 674 -5.17 -9.64 4.44
N SER A 675 -6.17 -8.88 4.00
CA SER A 675 -7.27 -9.40 3.19
C SER A 675 -6.79 -9.90 1.82
N LEU A 676 -5.87 -9.18 1.18
CA LEU A 676 -5.21 -9.58 -0.06
C LEU A 676 -4.53 -10.94 0.09
N TYR A 677 -3.67 -11.08 1.08
CA TYR A 677 -2.95 -12.33 1.34
C TYR A 677 -3.90 -13.50 1.59
N ARG A 678 -4.95 -13.29 2.39
CA ARG A 678 -5.99 -14.29 2.67
C ARG A 678 -6.75 -14.69 1.38
N ASN A 679 -7.04 -13.75 0.50
CA ASN A 679 -7.71 -14.03 -0.77
C ASN A 679 -6.82 -14.85 -1.70
N ILE A 680 -5.52 -14.58 -1.74
CA ILE A 680 -4.55 -15.39 -2.50
C ILE A 680 -4.49 -16.82 -1.91
N GLN A 681 -4.46 -16.99 -0.60
CA GLN A 681 -4.51 -18.30 0.04
C GLN A 681 -5.78 -19.09 -0.34
N LYS A 682 -6.95 -18.43 -0.39
CA LYS A 682 -8.22 -19.06 -0.81
C LYS A 682 -8.14 -19.57 -2.24
N PHE A 683 -7.54 -18.79 -3.13
CA PHE A 683 -7.33 -19.19 -4.52
C PHE A 683 -6.36 -20.38 -4.63
N ILE A 684 -5.22 -20.33 -3.94
CA ILE A 684 -4.24 -21.43 -3.92
C ILE A 684 -4.88 -22.72 -3.38
N LEU A 685 -5.65 -22.64 -2.31
CA LEU A 685 -6.40 -23.79 -1.74
C LEU A 685 -7.31 -24.42 -2.80
N PHE A 686 -8.08 -23.58 -3.49
CA PHE A 686 -8.99 -24.01 -4.56
C PHE A 686 -8.25 -24.70 -5.69
N GLN A 687 -7.29 -24.03 -6.29
CA GLN A 687 -6.55 -24.53 -7.47
C GLN A 687 -5.73 -25.78 -7.16
N MET A 688 -5.04 -25.82 -6.02
CA MET A 688 -4.26 -27.00 -5.63
C MET A 688 -5.14 -28.22 -5.39
N THR A 689 -6.35 -28.04 -4.87
CA THR A 689 -7.30 -29.15 -4.71
C THR A 689 -7.70 -29.73 -6.05
N ILE A 690 -7.95 -28.89 -7.06
CA ILE A 690 -8.26 -29.31 -8.44
C ILE A 690 -7.08 -30.11 -9.01
N ASN A 691 -5.88 -29.55 -8.95
CA ASN A 691 -4.70 -30.16 -9.56
C ASN A 691 -4.37 -31.51 -8.92
N VAL A 692 -4.47 -31.64 -7.58
CA VAL A 692 -4.25 -32.89 -6.88
C VAL A 692 -5.30 -33.94 -7.31
N ALA A 693 -6.59 -33.57 -7.35
CA ALA A 693 -7.65 -34.48 -7.75
C ALA A 693 -7.48 -34.93 -9.20
N ALA A 694 -7.21 -34.02 -10.12
CA ALA A 694 -7.06 -34.31 -11.54
C ALA A 694 -5.80 -35.13 -11.84
N CYS A 695 -4.64 -34.81 -11.25
CA CYS A 695 -3.41 -35.59 -11.40
C CYS A 695 -3.58 -37.02 -10.90
N LEU A 696 -4.19 -37.22 -9.73
CA LEU A 696 -4.37 -38.54 -9.16
C LEU A 696 -5.37 -39.38 -9.94
N ILE A 697 -6.47 -38.78 -10.45
CA ILE A 697 -7.45 -39.56 -11.25
C ILE A 697 -6.90 -39.95 -12.61
N VAL A 698 -6.10 -39.09 -13.26
CA VAL A 698 -5.44 -39.45 -14.53
C VAL A 698 -4.37 -40.51 -14.28
N LEU A 699 -3.61 -40.42 -13.20
CA LEU A 699 -2.64 -41.43 -12.80
C LEU A 699 -3.33 -42.80 -12.59
N ILE A 700 -4.41 -42.84 -11.82
CA ILE A 700 -5.16 -44.04 -11.53
C ILE A 700 -5.75 -44.63 -12.82
N GLY A 701 -6.37 -43.79 -13.68
CA GLY A 701 -6.90 -44.19 -14.98
C GLY A 701 -5.84 -44.84 -15.87
N ALA A 702 -4.63 -44.26 -15.87
CA ALA A 702 -3.50 -44.81 -16.65
C ALA A 702 -3.10 -46.25 -16.25
N PHE A 703 -3.19 -46.58 -14.95
CA PHE A 703 -2.90 -47.92 -14.43
C PHE A 703 -4.08 -48.91 -14.57
N LEU A 704 -5.30 -48.41 -14.63
CA LEU A 704 -6.50 -49.25 -14.86
C LEU A 704 -6.67 -49.68 -16.33
N GLY A 705 -5.78 -49.27 -17.22
CA GLY A 705 -5.85 -49.59 -18.64
C GLY A 705 -6.95 -48.83 -19.38
N THR A 706 -7.55 -47.81 -18.76
CA THR A 706 -8.50 -46.93 -19.43
C THR A 706 -7.76 -45.85 -20.24
N GLU A 707 -8.36 -45.40 -21.35
CA GLU A 707 -7.99 -44.13 -21.94
C GLU A 707 -8.07 -43.03 -20.89
N SER A 708 -7.36 -41.91 -21.09
CA SER A 708 -7.35 -40.80 -20.10
C SER A 708 -8.81 -40.40 -19.78
N PRO A 709 -9.25 -40.49 -18.51
CA PRO A 709 -10.64 -40.16 -18.16
C PRO A 709 -10.96 -38.66 -18.30
N LEU A 710 -9.90 -37.83 -18.46
CA LEU A 710 -9.97 -36.42 -18.77
C LEU A 710 -9.03 -36.13 -19.92
N THR A 711 -9.51 -35.46 -20.97
CA THR A 711 -8.68 -35.09 -22.13
C THR A 711 -7.90 -33.81 -21.90
N VAL A 712 -6.84 -33.59 -22.70
CA VAL A 712 -6.04 -32.35 -22.65
C VAL A 712 -6.91 -31.11 -22.84
N THR A 713 -7.84 -31.15 -23.81
CA THR A 713 -8.75 -30.03 -24.10
C THR A 713 -9.73 -29.74 -22.98
N GLN A 714 -10.25 -30.76 -22.30
CA GLN A 714 -11.10 -30.60 -21.11
C GLN A 714 -10.31 -29.97 -19.93
N MET A 715 -9.08 -30.42 -19.71
CA MET A 715 -8.24 -29.88 -18.66
C MET A 715 -7.77 -28.47 -18.94
N LEU A 716 -7.53 -28.11 -20.20
CA LEU A 716 -7.26 -26.73 -20.59
C LEU A 716 -8.47 -25.80 -20.31
N TRP A 717 -9.70 -26.28 -20.53
CA TRP A 717 -10.90 -25.56 -20.11
C TRP A 717 -10.90 -25.29 -18.60
N VAL A 718 -10.62 -26.30 -17.79
CA VAL A 718 -10.61 -26.20 -16.33
C VAL A 718 -9.51 -25.26 -15.86
N ASN A 719 -8.26 -25.56 -16.22
CA ASN A 719 -7.11 -24.83 -15.70
C ASN A 719 -7.00 -23.40 -16.22
N LEU A 720 -7.33 -23.19 -17.50
CA LEU A 720 -7.14 -21.89 -18.12
C LEU A 720 -8.35 -20.97 -17.90
N ILE A 721 -9.55 -21.45 -18.18
CA ILE A 721 -10.74 -20.59 -18.18
C ILE A 721 -11.36 -20.59 -16.78
N MET A 722 -11.69 -21.76 -16.23
CA MET A 722 -12.35 -21.83 -14.94
C MET A 722 -11.46 -21.31 -13.82
N ASP A 723 -10.19 -21.70 -13.78
CA ASP A 723 -9.25 -21.26 -12.73
C ASP A 723 -8.93 -19.76 -12.84
N THR A 724 -8.79 -19.23 -14.05
CA THR A 724 -8.57 -17.79 -14.25
C THR A 724 -9.76 -16.96 -13.74
N PHE A 725 -10.97 -17.37 -14.09
CA PHE A 725 -12.16 -16.68 -13.58
C PHE A 725 -12.35 -16.89 -12.08
N ALA A 726 -12.08 -18.09 -11.56
CA ALA A 726 -12.11 -18.33 -10.12
C ALA A 726 -11.06 -17.48 -9.36
N ALA A 727 -9.87 -17.31 -9.94
CA ALA A 727 -8.85 -16.41 -9.41
C ALA A 727 -9.36 -14.96 -9.30
N LEU A 728 -9.98 -14.45 -10.38
CA LEU A 728 -10.62 -13.14 -10.40
C LEU A 728 -11.73 -13.02 -9.34
N ALA A 729 -12.55 -14.04 -9.20
CA ALA A 729 -13.63 -14.07 -8.22
C ALA A 729 -13.12 -14.00 -6.79
N LEU A 730 -12.14 -14.85 -6.45
CA LEU A 730 -11.59 -14.93 -5.10
C LEU A 730 -10.69 -13.72 -4.78
N ALA A 731 -9.94 -13.19 -5.75
CA ALA A 731 -9.18 -11.95 -5.62
C ALA A 731 -10.07 -10.72 -5.39
N SER A 732 -11.29 -10.72 -5.96
CA SER A 732 -12.23 -9.60 -5.87
C SER A 732 -13.04 -9.55 -4.57
N LEU A 733 -12.85 -10.50 -3.66
CA LEU A 733 -13.58 -10.51 -2.39
C LEU A 733 -13.34 -9.22 -1.58
N PRO A 734 -14.37 -8.69 -0.91
CA PRO A 734 -14.23 -7.52 -0.04
C PRO A 734 -13.32 -7.84 1.16
N PRO A 735 -12.76 -6.81 1.83
CA PRO A 735 -11.95 -7.01 3.03
C PRO A 735 -12.80 -7.63 4.14
N ASP A 736 -12.14 -8.42 4.94
CA ASP A 736 -12.75 -9.03 6.13
C ASP A 736 -12.12 -8.42 7.38
N GLU A 737 -12.85 -7.59 8.13
CA GLU A 737 -12.37 -6.95 9.35
C GLU A 737 -11.84 -7.94 10.39
N ARG A 738 -12.28 -9.19 10.33
CA ARG A 738 -11.81 -10.28 11.21
C ARG A 738 -10.32 -10.56 11.06
N VAL A 739 -9.71 -10.28 9.91
CA VAL A 739 -8.26 -10.44 9.71
C VAL A 739 -7.42 -9.53 10.61
N MET A 740 -8.03 -8.47 11.16
CA MET A 740 -7.38 -7.60 12.15
C MET A 740 -7.26 -8.24 13.54
N ARG A 741 -7.89 -9.39 13.77
CA ARG A 741 -7.72 -10.19 15.00
C ARG A 741 -6.61 -11.24 14.88
N ASP A 742 -6.13 -11.48 13.65
CA ASP A 742 -5.03 -12.39 13.40
C ASP A 742 -3.70 -11.72 13.81
N LYS A 743 -2.76 -12.51 14.35
CA LYS A 743 -1.39 -12.01 14.62
C LYS A 743 -0.67 -11.71 13.30
N PRO A 744 0.27 -10.75 13.29
CA PRO A 744 1.14 -10.52 12.15
C PRO A 744 1.88 -11.80 11.74
N ARG A 745 2.04 -12.01 10.44
CA ARG A 745 2.81 -13.13 9.87
C ARG A 745 4.28 -12.76 9.69
N HIS A 746 5.17 -13.72 9.71
CA HIS A 746 6.56 -13.52 9.29
C HIS A 746 6.64 -13.50 7.75
N LEU A 747 7.58 -12.73 7.20
CA LEU A 747 7.77 -12.67 5.73
C LEU A 747 8.15 -14.03 5.12
N ASN A 748 8.82 -14.86 5.90
CA ASN A 748 9.28 -16.19 5.48
C ASN A 748 8.25 -17.30 5.71
N ASP A 749 7.07 -16.99 6.27
CA ASP A 749 6.02 -17.99 6.48
C ASP A 749 5.52 -18.51 5.12
N ASN A 750 5.45 -19.85 5.00
CA ASN A 750 4.95 -20.48 3.79
C ASN A 750 3.50 -20.09 3.52
N ILE A 751 3.20 -19.71 2.29
CA ILE A 751 1.84 -19.34 1.88
C ILE A 751 0.85 -20.50 2.06
N VAL A 752 1.30 -21.74 1.85
CA VAL A 752 0.54 -22.95 2.10
C VAL A 752 0.77 -23.36 3.55
N THR A 753 -0.20 -23.07 4.40
CA THR A 753 -0.18 -23.47 5.81
C THR A 753 -0.46 -24.96 5.96
N ARG A 754 -0.11 -25.56 7.12
CA ARG A 754 -0.42 -26.97 7.42
C ARG A 754 -1.92 -27.26 7.32
N SER A 755 -2.76 -26.34 7.74
CA SER A 755 -4.23 -26.47 7.61
C SER A 755 -4.67 -26.45 6.14
N MET A 756 -4.06 -25.61 5.30
CA MET A 756 -4.32 -25.62 3.86
C MET A 756 -3.87 -26.93 3.22
N ALA A 757 -2.67 -27.39 3.51
CA ALA A 757 -2.16 -28.66 2.99
C ALA A 757 -3.08 -29.83 3.37
N GLY A 758 -3.52 -29.91 4.62
CA GLY A 758 -4.51 -30.89 5.07
C GLY A 758 -5.84 -30.78 4.34
N GLY A 759 -6.33 -29.56 4.09
CA GLY A 759 -7.54 -29.30 3.31
C GLY A 759 -7.39 -29.71 1.84
N ILE A 760 -6.29 -29.35 1.18
CA ILE A 760 -5.99 -29.70 -0.22
C ILE A 760 -5.95 -31.24 -0.39
N ILE A 761 -5.14 -31.90 0.44
CA ILE A 761 -4.95 -33.34 0.35
C ILE A 761 -6.24 -34.08 0.72
N GLY A 762 -6.90 -33.71 1.81
CA GLY A 762 -8.11 -34.37 2.30
C GLY A 762 -9.28 -34.23 1.30
N THR A 763 -9.55 -33.02 0.83
CA THR A 763 -10.61 -32.79 -0.18
C THR A 763 -10.23 -33.42 -1.52
N GLY A 764 -8.96 -33.29 -1.95
CA GLY A 764 -8.47 -33.91 -3.18
C GLY A 764 -8.63 -35.43 -3.18
N ILE A 765 -8.23 -36.11 -2.09
CA ILE A 765 -8.42 -37.58 -1.95
C ILE A 765 -9.90 -37.94 -1.95
N ALA A 766 -10.77 -37.17 -1.24
CA ALA A 766 -12.21 -37.44 -1.25
C ALA A 766 -12.79 -37.35 -2.66
N PHE A 767 -12.39 -36.35 -3.46
CA PHE A 767 -12.79 -36.25 -4.86
C PHE A 767 -12.26 -37.41 -5.69
N VAL A 768 -11.00 -37.81 -5.49
CA VAL A 768 -10.40 -38.95 -6.20
C VAL A 768 -11.15 -40.22 -5.89
N LEU A 769 -11.48 -40.49 -4.64
CA LEU A 769 -12.24 -41.71 -4.26
C LEU A 769 -13.63 -41.72 -4.92
N LEU A 770 -14.34 -40.62 -4.93
CA LEU A 770 -15.64 -40.52 -5.59
C LEU A 770 -15.51 -40.76 -7.10
N LEU A 771 -14.57 -40.04 -7.74
CA LEU A 771 -14.33 -40.15 -9.19
C LEU A 771 -13.81 -41.52 -9.58
N PHE A 772 -12.97 -42.13 -8.76
CA PHE A 772 -12.51 -43.51 -8.97
C PHE A 772 -13.70 -44.49 -8.94
N GLY A 773 -14.56 -44.37 -7.95
CA GLY A 773 -15.78 -45.21 -7.87
C GLY A 773 -16.69 -45.03 -9.09
N LEU A 774 -16.86 -43.76 -9.55
CA LEU A 774 -17.63 -43.49 -10.79
C LEU A 774 -16.96 -44.08 -12.04
N LEU A 775 -15.62 -43.97 -12.12
CA LEU A 775 -14.86 -44.54 -13.23
C LEU A 775 -15.05 -46.09 -13.30
N GLN A 776 -14.96 -46.75 -12.14
CA GLN A 776 -15.20 -48.21 -12.08
C GLN A 776 -16.66 -48.60 -12.35
N TYR A 777 -17.61 -47.78 -11.90
CA TYR A 777 -19.02 -47.96 -12.18
C TYR A 777 -19.30 -47.86 -13.69
N PHE A 778 -18.89 -46.80 -14.35
CA PHE A 778 -19.09 -46.59 -15.80
C PHE A 778 -18.32 -47.61 -16.66
N LYS A 779 -17.22 -48.16 -16.14
CA LYS A 779 -16.50 -49.24 -16.85
C LYS A 779 -17.28 -50.55 -16.92
N HIS A 780 -18.15 -50.82 -15.94
CA HIS A 780 -18.86 -52.07 -15.81
C HIS A 780 -20.37 -51.97 -16.05
N VAL A 781 -20.92 -50.79 -16.13
CA VAL A 781 -22.37 -50.53 -16.30
C VAL A 781 -22.55 -49.42 -17.30
N ASP A 782 -22.96 -49.76 -18.51
CA ASP A 782 -23.30 -48.82 -19.55
C ASP A 782 -24.60 -48.05 -19.19
N ILE A 783 -24.50 -46.71 -19.16
CA ILE A 783 -25.66 -45.86 -18.91
C ILE A 783 -25.87 -44.82 -20.00
N THR A 784 -27.12 -44.50 -20.28
CA THR A 784 -27.53 -43.44 -21.20
C THR A 784 -28.14 -42.22 -20.52
N SER A 785 -28.31 -42.27 -19.20
CA SER A 785 -28.73 -41.19 -18.33
C SER A 785 -28.35 -41.51 -16.85
N LEU A 786 -28.03 -40.47 -16.06
CA LEU A 786 -27.82 -40.60 -14.60
C LEU A 786 -29.07 -41.08 -13.84
N ALA A 787 -30.27 -41.04 -14.45
CA ALA A 787 -31.46 -41.64 -13.88
C ALA A 787 -31.32 -43.17 -13.69
N GLN A 788 -30.42 -43.81 -14.43
CA GLN A 788 -30.13 -45.26 -14.34
C GLN A 788 -29.08 -45.60 -13.29
N PHE A 789 -28.53 -44.59 -12.60
CA PHE A 789 -27.49 -44.80 -11.57
C PHE A 789 -28.04 -45.61 -10.39
N ASP A 790 -27.36 -46.72 -10.08
CA ASP A 790 -27.69 -47.60 -8.95
C ASP A 790 -26.55 -47.58 -7.96
N LEU A 791 -26.86 -47.11 -6.75
CA LEU A 791 -25.90 -47.00 -5.63
C LEU A 791 -25.39 -48.38 -5.17
N SER A 792 -26.20 -49.43 -5.28
CA SER A 792 -25.80 -50.79 -4.93
C SER A 792 -24.75 -51.34 -5.88
N LEU A 793 -24.94 -51.11 -7.17
CA LEU A 793 -23.98 -51.47 -8.24
C LEU A 793 -22.72 -50.62 -8.15
N PHE A 794 -22.84 -49.35 -7.76
CA PHE A 794 -21.66 -48.46 -7.53
C PHE A 794 -20.73 -49.08 -6.47
N PHE A 795 -21.25 -49.51 -5.34
CA PHE A 795 -20.42 -50.14 -4.28
C PHE A 795 -19.95 -51.54 -4.70
N ALA A 796 -20.75 -52.32 -5.44
CA ALA A 796 -20.37 -53.62 -5.91
C ALA A 796 -19.19 -53.59 -6.91
N HIS A 797 -19.14 -52.58 -7.75
CA HIS A 797 -18.08 -52.41 -8.73
C HIS A 797 -16.89 -51.58 -8.27
N PHE A 798 -16.94 -50.94 -7.09
CA PHE A 798 -15.89 -50.04 -6.60
C PHE A 798 -14.48 -50.64 -6.61
N PHE A 799 -14.34 -51.89 -6.28
CA PHE A 799 -13.09 -52.65 -6.28
C PHE A 799 -13.08 -53.76 -7.37
N ASN A 800 -13.90 -53.65 -8.41
CA ASN A 800 -13.88 -54.58 -9.48
C ASN A 800 -12.85 -54.20 -10.55
N PHE A 801 -11.74 -54.88 -10.61
CA PHE A 801 -10.65 -54.69 -11.56
C PHE A 801 -10.71 -55.63 -12.78
N ALA A 802 -11.83 -56.33 -12.99
CA ALA A 802 -11.96 -57.19 -14.14
C ALA A 802 -11.84 -56.42 -15.48
N PRO A 803 -11.11 -56.93 -16.45
CA PRO A 803 -11.02 -56.32 -17.76
C PRO A 803 -12.40 -56.38 -18.47
N VAL A 804 -12.87 -55.22 -18.91
CA VAL A 804 -14.13 -55.14 -19.69
C VAL A 804 -13.77 -54.73 -21.12
N PRO A 805 -14.13 -55.48 -22.12
CA PRO A 805 -13.93 -55.10 -23.53
C PRO A 805 -14.88 -53.96 -23.88
N GLY A 806 -14.38 -52.89 -24.48
CA GLY A 806 -15.20 -51.84 -25.06
C GLY A 806 -14.93 -50.39 -24.56
N GLY A 807 -14.28 -50.22 -23.40
CA GLY A 807 -13.96 -48.88 -22.85
C GLY A 807 -15.23 -48.08 -22.45
N LEU A 808 -15.00 -46.83 -22.02
CA LEU A 808 -16.07 -45.89 -21.63
C LEU A 808 -16.71 -45.23 -22.87
N THR A 809 -18.01 -45.08 -22.86
CA THR A 809 -18.73 -44.36 -23.92
C THR A 809 -18.45 -42.84 -23.84
N ARG A 810 -18.58 -42.12 -24.95
CA ARG A 810 -18.42 -40.63 -24.94
C ARG A 810 -19.40 -39.96 -24.00
N TYR A 811 -20.59 -40.53 -23.83
CA TYR A 811 -21.60 -40.00 -22.92
C TYR A 811 -21.16 -40.14 -21.45
N GLU A 812 -20.62 -41.26 -21.05
CA GLU A 812 -20.08 -41.50 -19.72
C GLU A 812 -18.85 -40.62 -19.40
N LEU A 813 -17.95 -40.46 -20.37
CA LEU A 813 -16.83 -39.53 -20.26
C LEU A 813 -17.31 -38.07 -20.10
N THR A 814 -18.40 -37.70 -20.80
CA THR A 814 -19.01 -36.37 -20.65
C THR A 814 -19.66 -36.17 -19.27
N LEU A 815 -20.33 -37.21 -18.75
CA LEU A 815 -20.87 -37.21 -17.38
C LEU A 815 -19.73 -37.07 -16.36
N PHE A 816 -18.68 -37.85 -16.54
CA PHE A 816 -17.51 -37.84 -15.66
C PHE A 816 -16.86 -36.46 -15.63
N PHE A 817 -16.58 -35.86 -16.78
CA PHE A 817 -16.03 -34.52 -16.91
C PHE A 817 -16.95 -33.49 -16.27
N SER A 818 -18.25 -33.53 -16.49
CA SER A 818 -19.21 -32.58 -15.93
C SER A 818 -19.31 -32.73 -14.40
N ILE A 819 -19.32 -33.94 -13.88
CA ILE A 819 -19.27 -34.18 -12.42
C ILE A 819 -17.98 -33.61 -11.83
N PHE A 820 -16.81 -33.83 -12.45
CA PHE A 820 -15.54 -33.28 -12.01
C PHE A 820 -15.61 -31.75 -11.92
N VAL A 821 -16.09 -31.06 -12.95
CA VAL A 821 -16.21 -29.61 -12.97
C VAL A 821 -17.18 -29.09 -11.88
N PHE A 822 -18.32 -29.74 -11.69
CA PHE A 822 -19.31 -29.32 -10.69
C PHE A 822 -18.86 -29.59 -9.24
N LEU A 823 -18.04 -30.59 -8.98
CA LEU A 823 -17.39 -30.78 -7.69
C LEU A 823 -16.49 -29.56 -7.37
N GLN A 824 -15.74 -29.09 -8.35
CA GLN A 824 -14.88 -27.91 -8.21
C GLN A 824 -15.70 -26.63 -8.09
N PHE A 825 -16.78 -26.51 -8.86
CA PHE A 825 -17.70 -25.38 -8.77
C PHE A 825 -18.21 -25.17 -7.35
N TRP A 826 -18.67 -26.20 -6.67
CA TRP A 826 -19.11 -26.11 -5.28
C TRP A 826 -17.95 -25.95 -4.28
N ASN A 827 -16.79 -26.52 -4.59
CA ASN A 827 -15.57 -26.33 -3.79
C ASN A 827 -15.09 -24.89 -3.79
N MET A 828 -15.34 -24.11 -4.83
CA MET A 828 -15.02 -22.67 -4.88
C MET A 828 -15.76 -21.89 -3.77
N PHE A 829 -16.98 -22.25 -3.43
CA PHE A 829 -17.70 -21.66 -2.27
C PHE A 829 -17.05 -22.04 -0.93
N ASN A 830 -16.58 -23.27 -0.80
CA ASN A 830 -15.83 -23.70 0.39
C ASN A 830 -14.49 -22.95 0.51
N ALA A 831 -13.81 -22.76 -0.59
CA ALA A 831 -12.57 -21.96 -0.63
C ALA A 831 -12.81 -20.49 -0.27
N LYS A 832 -13.92 -19.87 -0.73
CA LYS A 832 -14.32 -18.52 -0.29
C LYS A 832 -14.43 -18.42 1.22
N ALA A 833 -14.96 -19.45 1.88
CA ALA A 833 -15.16 -19.49 3.33
C ALA A 833 -13.92 -19.93 4.12
N PHE A 834 -12.80 -20.26 3.45
CA PHE A 834 -11.57 -20.71 4.13
C PHE A 834 -11.07 -19.68 5.15
N GLY A 835 -10.66 -20.18 6.31
CA GLY A 835 -10.18 -19.36 7.43
C GLY A 835 -11.29 -18.71 8.27
N ASN A 836 -12.57 -18.92 7.91
CA ASN A 836 -13.73 -18.43 8.64
C ASN A 836 -14.57 -19.59 9.18
N VAL A 837 -15.19 -19.40 10.35
CA VAL A 837 -16.18 -20.33 10.90
C VAL A 837 -17.60 -20.04 10.41
N GLN A 838 -17.78 -19.01 9.57
CA GLN A 838 -19.08 -18.63 9.05
C GLN A 838 -19.42 -19.38 7.76
N SER A 839 -20.72 -19.37 7.39
CA SER A 839 -21.23 -20.00 6.18
C SER A 839 -20.55 -19.46 4.91
N ALA A 840 -20.41 -20.31 3.88
CA ALA A 840 -19.97 -19.89 2.56
C ALA A 840 -20.91 -18.84 1.92
N PHE A 841 -22.15 -18.77 2.39
CA PHE A 841 -23.13 -17.77 1.95
C PHE A 841 -23.01 -16.41 2.66
N ASP A 842 -22.17 -16.32 3.70
CA ASP A 842 -21.95 -15.07 4.41
C ASP A 842 -21.47 -13.98 3.45
N ARG A 843 -22.09 -12.78 3.53
CA ARG A 843 -21.82 -11.62 2.67
C ARG A 843 -21.83 -11.90 1.16
N LEU A 844 -22.55 -12.95 0.70
CA LEU A 844 -22.55 -13.34 -0.71
C LEU A 844 -23.09 -12.21 -1.62
N ALA A 845 -24.12 -11.49 -1.16
CA ALA A 845 -24.70 -10.37 -1.90
C ALA A 845 -23.71 -9.20 -2.14
N SER A 846 -22.74 -9.00 -1.25
CA SER A 846 -21.68 -7.99 -1.41
C SER A 846 -20.57 -8.44 -2.35
N CYS A 847 -20.50 -9.73 -2.67
CA CYS A 847 -19.49 -10.32 -3.55
C CYS A 847 -19.96 -10.41 -5.01
N LYS A 848 -20.43 -9.29 -5.59
CA LYS A 848 -20.99 -9.27 -6.97
C LYS A 848 -20.06 -9.89 -8.01
N GLY A 849 -18.74 -9.63 -7.94
CA GLY A 849 -17.76 -10.22 -8.85
C GLY A 849 -17.73 -11.75 -8.76
N PHE A 850 -17.78 -12.31 -7.56
CA PHE A 850 -17.83 -13.74 -7.31
C PHE A 850 -19.09 -14.37 -7.95
N LEU A 851 -20.26 -13.77 -7.76
CA LEU A 851 -21.53 -14.24 -8.32
C LEU A 851 -21.53 -14.23 -9.86
N TRP A 852 -21.02 -13.14 -10.46
CA TRP A 852 -20.92 -13.08 -11.94
C TRP A 852 -20.00 -14.16 -12.49
N VAL A 853 -18.86 -14.38 -11.87
CA VAL A 853 -17.92 -15.43 -12.29
C VAL A 853 -18.53 -16.82 -12.13
N THR A 854 -19.21 -17.08 -11.03
CA THR A 854 -19.93 -18.35 -10.80
C THR A 854 -20.93 -18.63 -11.91
N LEU A 855 -21.67 -17.60 -12.33
CA LEU A 855 -22.62 -17.71 -13.45
C LEU A 855 -21.93 -17.97 -14.80
N ILE A 856 -20.79 -17.29 -15.05
CA ILE A 856 -20.00 -17.48 -16.28
C ILE A 856 -19.44 -18.90 -16.36
N ILE A 857 -18.91 -19.45 -15.25
CA ILE A 857 -18.40 -20.83 -15.22
C ILE A 857 -19.53 -21.82 -15.50
N LEU A 858 -20.69 -21.64 -14.88
CA LEU A 858 -21.87 -22.48 -15.09
C LEU A 858 -22.34 -22.46 -16.56
N ALA A 859 -22.52 -21.24 -17.09
CA ALA A 859 -22.95 -21.07 -18.48
C ALA A 859 -21.92 -21.61 -19.46
N GLY A 860 -20.63 -21.41 -19.21
CA GLY A 860 -19.53 -21.89 -20.02
C GLY A 860 -19.46 -23.43 -20.04
N GLN A 861 -19.67 -24.10 -18.90
CA GLN A 861 -19.69 -25.56 -18.84
C GLN A 861 -20.86 -26.16 -19.65
N ILE A 862 -22.05 -25.57 -19.49
CA ILE A 862 -23.23 -26.01 -20.27
C ILE A 862 -22.97 -25.79 -21.75
N LEU A 863 -22.41 -24.66 -22.16
CA LEU A 863 -22.13 -24.31 -23.54
C LEU A 863 -21.12 -25.29 -24.17
N ILE A 864 -20.01 -25.58 -23.49
CA ILE A 864 -18.97 -26.50 -24.00
C ILE A 864 -19.51 -27.92 -24.14
N VAL A 865 -20.23 -28.42 -23.14
CA VAL A 865 -20.81 -29.77 -23.22
C VAL A 865 -21.89 -29.88 -24.32
N SER A 866 -22.67 -28.82 -24.53
CA SER A 866 -23.74 -28.83 -25.54
C SER A 866 -23.24 -28.62 -26.98
N LEU A 867 -22.19 -27.79 -27.17
CA LEU A 867 -21.71 -27.38 -28.50
C LEU A 867 -20.30 -27.87 -28.87
N GLY A 868 -19.50 -28.29 -27.88
CA GLY A 868 -18.08 -28.60 -28.03
C GLY A 868 -17.82 -29.88 -28.86
N GLY A 869 -18.77 -30.85 -28.88
CA GLY A 869 -18.73 -32.03 -29.73
C GLY A 869 -17.37 -32.73 -29.72
N ALA A 870 -16.86 -33.08 -30.89
CA ALA A 870 -15.59 -33.78 -31.04
C ALA A 870 -14.36 -32.99 -30.60
N LEU A 871 -14.45 -31.64 -30.58
CA LEU A 871 -13.34 -30.77 -30.20
C LEU A 871 -12.94 -30.91 -28.72
N PHE A 872 -13.96 -31.07 -27.85
CA PHE A 872 -13.78 -31.31 -26.41
C PHE A 872 -14.06 -32.76 -26.02
N SER A 873 -14.21 -33.66 -27.00
CA SER A 873 -14.55 -35.05 -26.76
C SER A 873 -15.81 -35.23 -25.89
N VAL A 874 -16.83 -34.40 -26.12
CA VAL A 874 -18.09 -34.39 -25.37
C VAL A 874 -19.30 -34.67 -26.24
N THR A 875 -20.38 -35.10 -25.63
CA THR A 875 -21.71 -35.28 -26.25
C THR A 875 -22.76 -34.52 -25.41
N PRO A 876 -23.77 -33.92 -26.01
CA PRO A 876 -24.84 -33.25 -25.27
C PRO A 876 -25.48 -34.17 -24.24
N LEU A 877 -25.57 -33.69 -22.99
CA LEU A 877 -26.22 -34.37 -21.87
C LEU A 877 -27.72 -34.12 -21.91
N GLN A 878 -28.50 -35.09 -21.39
CA GLN A 878 -29.93 -34.89 -21.19
C GLN A 878 -30.21 -33.77 -20.17
N PRO A 879 -31.30 -32.98 -20.34
CA PRO A 879 -31.58 -31.87 -19.43
C PRO A 879 -31.71 -32.29 -17.95
N MET A 880 -32.25 -33.48 -17.67
CA MET A 880 -32.36 -34.00 -16.31
C MET A 880 -31.03 -34.39 -15.69
N ASP A 881 -30.05 -34.84 -16.50
CA ASP A 881 -28.73 -35.20 -15.99
C ASP A 881 -28.00 -33.98 -15.44
N TRP A 882 -28.20 -32.77 -16.00
CA TRP A 882 -27.68 -31.52 -15.45
C TRP A 882 -28.22 -31.24 -14.02
N VAL A 883 -29.50 -31.54 -13.81
CA VAL A 883 -30.12 -31.37 -12.49
C VAL A 883 -29.55 -32.37 -11.48
N TYR A 884 -29.39 -33.64 -11.88
CA TYR A 884 -28.79 -34.68 -11.06
C TYR A 884 -27.33 -34.34 -10.69
N ILE A 885 -26.52 -33.93 -11.68
CA ILE A 885 -25.13 -33.51 -11.43
C ILE A 885 -25.09 -32.33 -10.47
N PHE A 886 -25.87 -31.29 -10.72
CA PHE A 886 -25.88 -30.09 -9.90
C PHE A 886 -26.25 -30.38 -8.43
N VAL A 887 -27.32 -31.17 -8.21
CA VAL A 887 -27.81 -31.52 -6.89
C VAL A 887 -26.84 -32.48 -6.18
N ALA A 888 -26.38 -33.55 -6.83
CA ALA A 888 -25.51 -34.53 -6.22
C ALA A 888 -24.15 -33.92 -5.82
N THR A 889 -23.54 -33.15 -6.71
CA THR A 889 -22.23 -32.51 -6.43
C THR A 889 -22.33 -31.39 -5.40
N SER A 890 -23.52 -30.81 -5.17
CA SER A 890 -23.72 -29.80 -4.11
C SER A 890 -23.45 -30.34 -2.72
N SER A 891 -23.43 -31.66 -2.55
CA SER A 891 -23.01 -32.31 -1.31
C SER A 891 -21.66 -31.82 -0.77
N VAL A 892 -20.74 -31.46 -1.67
CA VAL A 892 -19.43 -30.87 -1.32
C VAL A 892 -19.60 -29.57 -0.52
N LEU A 893 -20.49 -28.70 -0.95
CA LEU A 893 -20.79 -27.46 -0.23
C LEU A 893 -21.42 -27.74 1.13
N TRP A 894 -22.41 -28.65 1.18
CA TRP A 894 -23.15 -28.96 2.41
C TRP A 894 -22.27 -29.65 3.45
N ILE A 895 -21.37 -30.55 3.04
CA ILE A 895 -20.36 -31.14 3.92
C ILE A 895 -19.47 -30.05 4.52
N GLY A 896 -19.05 -29.10 3.69
CA GLY A 896 -18.28 -27.92 4.16
C GLY A 896 -19.07 -27.04 5.14
N GLU A 897 -20.36 -26.85 4.92
CA GLU A 897 -21.25 -26.10 5.83
C GLU A 897 -21.40 -26.82 7.17
N ILE A 898 -21.62 -28.13 7.17
CA ILE A 898 -21.72 -28.96 8.38
C ILE A 898 -20.41 -28.89 9.17
N TYR A 899 -19.28 -29.02 8.50
CA TYR A 899 -17.95 -28.87 9.14
C TYR A 899 -17.78 -27.50 9.82
N ARG A 900 -18.17 -26.41 9.14
CA ARG A 900 -18.11 -25.04 9.71
C ARG A 900 -19.08 -24.88 10.89
N LEU A 901 -20.27 -25.47 10.79
CA LEU A 901 -21.26 -25.46 11.87
C LEU A 901 -20.70 -26.14 13.12
N ILE A 902 -20.11 -27.33 12.97
CA ILE A 902 -19.49 -28.07 14.06
C ILE A 902 -18.35 -27.26 14.68
N ARG A 903 -17.48 -26.69 13.85
CA ARG A 903 -16.39 -25.82 14.32
C ARG A 903 -16.88 -24.61 15.11
N ARG A 904 -18.01 -24.02 14.70
CA ARG A 904 -18.63 -22.90 15.42
C ARG A 904 -19.17 -23.31 16.79
N TRP A 905 -19.61 -24.57 16.94
CA TRP A 905 -20.10 -25.08 18.22
C TRP A 905 -18.95 -25.39 19.19
N ILE A 906 -17.78 -25.73 18.69
CA ILE A 906 -16.61 -26.08 19.49
C ILE A 906 -15.79 -24.81 19.87
N ALA A 907 -15.80 -23.77 19.05
CA ALA A 907 -15.14 -22.50 19.30
C ALA A 907 -16.00 -21.57 20.18
#